data_ab72a87f30d87eb872ea757ab3d38a81
#
_entry.id   ab72a87f30d87eb872ea757ab3d38a81
#
_cell.length_a   1.000
_cell.length_b   1.000
_cell.length_c   1.000
_cell.angle_alpha   90.00
_cell.angle_beta   90.00
_cell.angle_gamma   90.00
#
_symmetry.space_group_name_H-M   'P 1'
#
loop_
_entity.id
_entity.type
_entity.pdbx_description
1 polymer ?
#
loop_
_entity_poly.entity_id
_entity_poly.type
_entity_poly.pdbx_seq_one_letter_code
_entity_poly.pdbx_strand_id
1 'polypeptide(L)'
;MKKATRILALVLCAVMCLGLFVGCGNKGKQNSDTPLVVGYSPFNSKFSPFFSETAYDQDVWTMTAIGLLNSDRQGSIIMKGIEGETKAYNGTDYTYYGPADCEIVENTDGTVDYNFKLREDLKFSDGEPITIDDVIFSMYVLCDPTYDGNSTLFALPIEGMDAYRSGMDTLYNLMLAAGRDNTDFSKWKEADQTAFWADVDQAGVKFVQAIMQYCIAQGANAEGDSVSACMANWGFELPADATEADAFNAIVAKYPSLAEAVDAEKPEGTTFTSLLNDYETKYTKGIETGTSAANISGIKKTGDYSMTVSLTQVDATAIYQLGVTIAPMHYYGDKTKYNYENNQFGFDKGDLSHVREKTTTPLGAGPYKFIKFENGTVNFEANDSYYLGAPKTKYVNFLQTQEDDKLNGVVTGTVDITDPSFSSTTVDAIKAANKNDDVNGPAITTDTVDNLGYGYIGMSANTMNVNNEPGSDASKAYRKAFATVLAAYRTVAIESYYGERASVINYPISNTSWAAPQAADPGYKVAFSVDAQGKDIYTSDMTDEQKYEAALQAALTFFEAAGCKVENGKVVSNPEGGMDTANYAIEREALIPADGKGDHPSFMILTEASKALEKIGVHLIVTDLSDSTQLWDTIEADQADMFAAAWGATVDPDMYQIYFSGMDGKAAGGSNYMYDINDAELNQLILDARASLDQSYRKTLYKSCLDIIVDWAVEVPVYQRQNAIIFSTQRVNMNTVTPDITTFYGWLSAVSYTHLTLP
;
A
#
# COMPACT_ATOMS: atom_id res chain seq x y z
N MET A 1 -18.76 -20.63 -49.14
CA MET A 1 -18.70 -20.06 -47.80
C MET A 1 -17.43 -19.22 -47.52
N LYS A 2 -16.22 -19.63 -47.94
CA LYS A 2 -14.97 -18.84 -47.66
C LYS A 2 -14.84 -17.47 -48.34
N LYS A 3 -15.59 -17.17 -49.40
CA LYS A 3 -15.55 -15.81 -50.05
C LYS A 3 -16.50 -14.79 -49.37
N ALA A 4 -17.64 -15.26 -48.86
CA ALA A 4 -18.60 -14.39 -48.18
C ALA A 4 -18.08 -13.90 -46.84
N THR A 5 -17.35 -14.72 -46.09
CA THR A 5 -16.76 -14.38 -44.79
C THR A 5 -15.61 -13.37 -44.93
N ARG A 6 -14.83 -13.43 -46.04
CA ARG A 6 -13.78 -12.46 -46.33
C ARG A 6 -14.32 -11.08 -46.75
N ILE A 7 -15.46 -11.06 -47.47
CA ILE A 7 -16.13 -9.81 -47.84
C ILE A 7 -16.79 -9.17 -46.60
N LEU A 8 -17.36 -9.96 -45.68
CA LEU A 8 -17.94 -9.44 -44.45
C LEU A 8 -16.87 -8.88 -43.51
N ALA A 9 -15.69 -9.51 -43.40
CA ALA A 9 -14.57 -9.02 -42.62
C ALA A 9 -13.98 -7.73 -43.21
N LEU A 10 -13.87 -7.59 -44.53
CA LEU A 10 -13.42 -6.37 -45.21
C LEU A 10 -14.43 -5.23 -45.09
N VAL A 11 -15.73 -5.52 -45.09
CA VAL A 11 -16.76 -4.50 -44.85
C VAL A 11 -16.79 -4.05 -43.39
N LEU A 12 -16.59 -4.98 -42.42
CA LEU A 12 -16.45 -4.59 -41.00
C LEU A 12 -15.19 -3.73 -40.75
N CYS A 13 -14.05 -4.10 -41.35
CA CYS A 13 -12.83 -3.26 -41.26
C CYS A 13 -13.02 -1.88 -41.94
N ALA A 14 -13.72 -1.81 -43.06
CA ALA A 14 -14.01 -0.56 -43.75
C ALA A 14 -14.99 0.34 -42.96
N VAL A 15 -15.96 -0.25 -42.25
CA VAL A 15 -16.89 0.48 -41.37
C VAL A 15 -16.18 0.97 -40.09
N MET A 16 -15.25 0.18 -39.53
CA MET A 16 -14.39 0.65 -38.43
C MET A 16 -13.40 1.73 -38.85
N CYS A 17 -12.85 1.68 -40.09
CA CYS A 17 -11.97 2.72 -40.60
C CYS A 17 -12.71 4.01 -41.01
N LEU A 18 -14.00 3.96 -41.33
CA LEU A 18 -14.80 5.15 -41.66
C LEU A 18 -15.25 5.93 -40.40
N GLY A 19 -15.21 5.29 -39.19
CA GLY A 19 -15.41 5.98 -37.91
C GLY A 19 -14.20 6.81 -37.43
N LEU A 20 -13.01 6.59 -38.02
CA LEU A 20 -11.74 7.24 -37.63
C LEU A 20 -11.33 8.43 -38.50
N PHE A 21 -12.10 8.79 -39.54
CA PHE A 21 -11.76 9.90 -40.48
C PHE A 21 -12.71 11.11 -40.43
N VAL A 22 -13.36 11.36 -39.28
CA VAL A 22 -14.06 12.64 -39.08
C VAL A 22 -13.35 13.43 -37.98
N GLY A 23 -12.26 14.07 -38.35
CA GLY A 23 -11.52 14.88 -37.36
C GLY A 23 -10.26 15.56 -37.84
N CYS A 24 -10.19 15.97 -39.12
CA CYS A 24 -9.17 16.90 -39.55
C CYS A 24 -9.80 18.09 -40.34
N GLY A 25 -9.97 19.18 -39.62
CA GLY A 25 -10.22 20.49 -40.25
C GLY A 25 -11.52 21.16 -39.84
N ASN A 26 -11.56 21.72 -38.65
CA ASN A 26 -12.20 23.03 -38.43
C ASN A 26 -11.87 23.53 -37.01
N LYS A 27 -11.29 24.67 -36.85
CA LYS A 27 -11.31 25.46 -35.61
C LYS A 27 -12.76 25.87 -35.37
N GLY A 28 -13.53 25.02 -34.73
CA GLY A 28 -14.92 25.28 -34.45
C GLY A 28 -15.41 24.50 -33.26
N LYS A 29 -15.83 25.20 -32.22
CA LYS A 29 -16.57 24.81 -31.04
C LYS A 29 -16.22 23.43 -30.47
N GLN A 30 -15.49 23.45 -29.36
CA GLN A 30 -15.26 22.37 -28.45
C GLN A 30 -16.55 21.58 -28.22
N ASN A 31 -16.53 20.28 -28.52
CA ASN A 31 -17.65 19.40 -28.24
C ASN A 31 -17.56 19.01 -26.76
N SER A 32 -18.38 19.59 -25.91
CA SER A 32 -18.43 19.33 -24.47
C SER A 32 -18.74 17.86 -24.10
N ASP A 33 -19.01 17.02 -25.09
CA ASP A 33 -19.41 15.63 -24.93
C ASP A 33 -18.27 14.62 -25.21
N THR A 34 -17.04 15.09 -25.48
CA THR A 34 -15.87 14.20 -25.62
C THR A 34 -15.34 13.83 -24.24
N PRO A 35 -15.27 12.54 -23.87
CA PRO A 35 -14.72 12.15 -22.57
C PRO A 35 -13.22 12.46 -22.43
N LEU A 36 -12.81 12.85 -21.23
CA LEU A 36 -11.41 12.79 -20.82
C LEU A 36 -11.08 11.33 -20.52
N VAL A 37 -10.04 10.81 -21.16
CA VAL A 37 -9.64 9.40 -21.03
C VAL A 37 -8.38 9.29 -20.16
N VAL A 38 -8.47 8.57 -19.05
CA VAL A 38 -7.36 8.33 -18.14
C VAL A 38 -6.97 6.86 -18.22
N GLY A 39 -5.68 6.60 -18.49
CA GLY A 39 -5.13 5.26 -18.51
C GLY A 39 -4.83 4.75 -17.11
N TYR A 40 -5.41 3.62 -16.76
CA TYR A 40 -5.24 2.94 -15.47
C TYR A 40 -4.74 1.52 -15.65
N SER A 41 -4.00 1.01 -14.70
CA SER A 41 -3.72 -0.43 -14.62
C SER A 41 -5.01 -1.25 -14.43
N PRO A 42 -5.02 -2.56 -14.73
CA PRO A 42 -6.23 -3.38 -14.68
C PRO A 42 -6.96 -3.31 -13.35
N PHE A 43 -8.29 -3.33 -13.41
CA PHE A 43 -9.19 -3.32 -12.25
C PHE A 43 -9.56 -4.74 -11.82
N ASN A 44 -9.73 -4.94 -10.50
CA ASN A 44 -10.32 -6.17 -9.93
C ASN A 44 -11.85 -6.11 -9.89
N SER A 45 -12.45 -4.99 -10.27
CA SER A 45 -13.90 -4.74 -10.28
C SER A 45 -14.56 -4.70 -8.89
N LYS A 46 -13.78 -4.48 -7.84
CA LYS A 46 -14.27 -4.25 -6.47
C LYS A 46 -14.33 -2.75 -6.16
N PHE A 47 -15.24 -2.04 -6.80
CA PHE A 47 -15.43 -0.57 -6.68
C PHE A 47 -16.27 -0.23 -5.44
N SER A 48 -15.76 -0.53 -4.26
CA SER A 48 -16.52 -0.40 -3.02
C SER A 48 -15.76 0.45 -1.99
N PRO A 49 -16.44 1.42 -1.33
CA PRO A 49 -15.83 2.17 -0.23
C PRO A 49 -15.51 1.31 1.00
N PHE A 50 -16.00 0.07 1.04
CA PHE A 50 -15.82 -0.85 2.15
C PHE A 50 -14.87 -2.01 1.84
N PHE A 51 -14.85 -2.50 0.59
CA PHE A 51 -14.20 -3.76 0.23
C PHE A 51 -13.27 -3.67 -0.98
N SER A 52 -12.86 -2.48 -1.42
CA SER A 52 -11.85 -2.37 -2.48
C SER A 52 -10.50 -2.91 -2.00
N GLU A 53 -9.80 -3.65 -2.87
CA GLU A 53 -8.53 -4.32 -2.54
C GLU A 53 -7.33 -3.62 -3.18
N THR A 54 -7.52 -2.95 -4.33
CA THR A 54 -6.45 -2.27 -5.07
C THR A 54 -6.63 -0.77 -5.06
N ALA A 55 -5.52 -0.02 -5.21
CA ALA A 55 -5.55 1.43 -5.34
C ALA A 55 -6.35 1.88 -6.58
N TYR A 56 -6.28 1.12 -7.68
CA TYR A 56 -7.00 1.45 -8.91
C TYR A 56 -8.53 1.27 -8.75
N ASP A 57 -8.97 0.22 -8.06
CA ASP A 57 -10.39 0.05 -7.72
C ASP A 57 -10.87 1.12 -6.73
N GLN A 58 -9.98 1.53 -5.80
CA GLN A 58 -10.25 2.63 -4.87
C GLN A 58 -10.47 3.95 -5.61
N ASP A 59 -9.67 4.27 -6.61
CA ASP A 59 -9.81 5.49 -7.40
C ASP A 59 -11.16 5.55 -8.12
N VAL A 60 -11.71 4.40 -8.56
CA VAL A 60 -13.03 4.35 -9.19
C VAL A 60 -14.15 4.79 -8.23
N TRP A 61 -14.20 4.24 -7.02
CA TRP A 61 -15.26 4.64 -6.10
C TRP A 61 -15.01 6.03 -5.49
N THR A 62 -13.76 6.45 -5.34
CA THR A 62 -13.39 7.79 -4.86
C THR A 62 -13.94 8.89 -5.77
N MET A 63 -14.00 8.67 -7.09
CA MET A 63 -14.66 9.60 -8.01
C MET A 63 -16.14 9.83 -7.68
N THR A 64 -16.78 8.86 -7.04
CA THR A 64 -18.22 8.90 -6.74
C THR A 64 -18.55 9.28 -5.29
N ALA A 65 -17.56 9.38 -4.43
CA ALA A 65 -17.74 9.50 -2.98
C ALA A 65 -17.17 10.80 -2.41
N ILE A 66 -17.57 11.11 -1.18
CA ILE A 66 -16.95 12.13 -0.33
C ILE A 66 -16.56 11.50 1.01
N GLY A 67 -15.40 11.86 1.52
CA GLY A 67 -15.01 11.55 2.91
C GLY A 67 -15.69 12.52 3.88
N LEU A 68 -15.85 12.13 5.15
CA LEU A 68 -16.34 13.03 6.20
C LEU A 68 -15.39 14.22 6.40
N LEU A 69 -14.09 13.98 6.28
CA LEU A 69 -13.04 15.01 6.34
C LEU A 69 -12.22 15.01 5.05
N ASN A 70 -11.70 16.17 4.69
CA ASN A 70 -10.75 16.33 3.59
C ASN A 70 -9.36 16.66 4.12
N SER A 71 -8.34 16.57 3.25
CA SER A 71 -6.96 16.93 3.56
C SER A 71 -6.43 18.04 2.65
N ASP A 72 -5.36 18.68 3.08
CA ASP A 72 -4.60 19.63 2.27
C ASP A 72 -3.53 18.93 1.40
N ARG A 73 -2.69 19.71 0.71
CA ARG A 73 -1.59 19.20 -0.14
C ARG A 73 -0.48 18.47 0.64
N GLN A 74 -0.43 18.63 1.94
CA GLN A 74 0.53 17.95 2.82
C GLN A 74 -0.10 16.75 3.55
N GLY A 75 -1.37 16.43 3.26
CA GLY A 75 -2.12 15.35 3.90
C GLY A 75 -2.72 15.74 5.25
N SER A 76 -2.50 16.96 5.74
CA SER A 76 -3.08 17.39 7.02
C SER A 76 -4.59 17.56 6.90
N ILE A 77 -5.31 17.06 7.90
CA ILE A 77 -6.78 17.13 7.91
C ILE A 77 -7.28 18.58 8.01
N ILE A 78 -8.31 18.88 7.27
CA ILE A 78 -9.04 20.14 7.31
C ILE A 78 -10.09 20.05 8.42
N MET A 79 -9.90 20.82 9.49
CA MET A 79 -10.76 20.76 10.68
C MET A 79 -12.01 21.63 10.55
N LYS A 80 -11.95 22.70 9.75
CA LYS A 80 -13.06 23.63 9.49
C LYS A 80 -13.46 23.59 8.01
N GLY A 81 -13.92 22.43 7.56
CA GLY A 81 -14.24 22.20 6.16
C GLY A 81 -15.43 23.00 5.65
N ILE A 82 -16.41 23.32 6.52
CA ILE A 82 -17.65 24.01 6.11
C ILE A 82 -17.36 25.45 5.68
N GLU A 83 -16.61 26.20 6.50
CA GLU A 83 -16.21 27.58 6.17
C GLU A 83 -14.95 27.63 5.28
N GLY A 84 -14.15 26.56 5.28
CA GLY A 84 -12.90 26.43 4.56
C GLY A 84 -11.69 26.91 5.37
N GLU A 85 -10.57 26.21 5.21
CA GLU A 85 -9.27 26.59 5.78
C GLU A 85 -8.30 27.00 4.67
N THR A 86 -7.64 28.14 4.85
CA THR A 86 -6.59 28.60 3.95
C THR A 86 -5.23 28.22 4.51
N LYS A 87 -4.44 27.49 3.72
CA LYS A 87 -3.08 27.08 4.07
C LYS A 87 -2.11 27.40 2.93
N ALA A 88 -0.93 27.89 3.29
CA ALA A 88 0.13 28.20 2.34
C ALA A 88 0.86 26.92 1.91
N TYR A 89 1.11 26.77 0.61
CA TYR A 89 1.96 25.73 0.05
C TYR A 89 2.75 26.30 -1.15
N ASN A 90 4.07 26.09 -1.16
CA ASN A 90 4.98 26.64 -2.19
C ASN A 90 4.81 28.15 -2.44
N GLY A 91 4.51 28.93 -1.39
CA GLY A 91 4.32 30.38 -1.49
C GLY A 91 2.96 30.81 -2.06
N THR A 92 2.04 29.89 -2.25
CA THR A 92 0.66 30.15 -2.71
C THR A 92 -0.32 29.76 -1.60
N ASP A 93 -1.33 30.61 -1.36
CA ASP A 93 -2.41 30.34 -0.43
C ASP A 93 -3.53 29.53 -1.12
N TYR A 94 -3.86 28.36 -0.56
CA TYR A 94 -4.93 27.49 -1.03
C TYR A 94 -6.01 27.35 0.03
N THR A 95 -7.28 27.53 -0.36
CA THR A 95 -8.43 27.31 0.54
C THR A 95 -9.04 25.94 0.27
N TYR A 96 -9.16 25.14 1.31
CA TYR A 96 -9.70 23.78 1.28
C TYR A 96 -11.05 23.76 1.97
N TYR A 97 -12.05 23.16 1.32
CA TYR A 97 -13.40 22.95 1.85
C TYR A 97 -13.66 21.46 2.08
N GLY A 98 -14.56 21.14 2.99
CA GLY A 98 -14.96 19.78 3.31
C GLY A 98 -16.44 19.66 3.63
N PRO A 99 -16.96 18.42 3.71
CA PRO A 99 -18.34 18.15 4.07
C PRO A 99 -18.65 18.45 5.54
N ALA A 100 -17.64 18.43 6.42
CA ALA A 100 -17.83 18.61 7.85
C ALA A 100 -16.71 19.44 8.49
N ASP A 101 -17.03 19.98 9.68
CA ASP A 101 -16.08 20.45 10.66
C ASP A 101 -15.81 19.36 11.70
N CYS A 102 -14.60 19.35 12.29
CA CYS A 102 -14.25 18.52 13.42
C CYS A 102 -13.59 19.37 14.52
N GLU A 103 -14.05 19.21 15.76
CA GLU A 103 -13.42 19.77 16.95
C GLU A 103 -12.95 18.62 17.85
N ILE A 104 -11.68 18.68 18.25
CA ILE A 104 -11.08 17.68 19.15
C ILE A 104 -11.02 18.25 20.55
N VAL A 105 -11.52 17.52 21.53
CA VAL A 105 -11.55 17.90 22.95
C VAL A 105 -10.87 16.81 23.77
N GLU A 106 -9.71 17.14 24.31
CA GLU A 106 -9.03 16.29 25.30
C GLU A 106 -9.66 16.53 26.68
N ASN A 107 -10.22 15.49 27.28
CA ASN A 107 -10.89 15.56 28.55
C ASN A 107 -9.91 15.37 29.72
N THR A 108 -10.26 15.88 30.89
CA THR A 108 -9.39 15.85 32.08
C THR A 108 -9.21 14.42 32.63
N ASP A 109 -10.03 13.48 32.22
CA ASP A 109 -9.94 12.04 32.59
C ASP A 109 -9.08 11.23 31.61
N GLY A 110 -8.53 11.89 30.57
CA GLY A 110 -7.68 11.27 29.55
C GLY A 110 -8.44 10.72 28.34
N THR A 111 -9.78 10.82 28.31
CA THR A 111 -10.57 10.52 27.13
C THR A 111 -10.50 11.66 26.09
N VAL A 112 -10.84 11.38 24.84
CA VAL A 112 -10.83 12.37 23.76
C VAL A 112 -12.14 12.29 23.00
N ASP A 113 -12.78 13.44 22.80
CA ASP A 113 -13.99 13.58 22.00
C ASP A 113 -13.67 14.24 20.65
N TYR A 114 -14.08 13.58 19.57
CA TYR A 114 -14.09 14.12 18.22
C TYR A 114 -15.52 14.54 17.89
N ASN A 115 -15.75 15.84 17.85
CA ASN A 115 -17.08 16.43 17.61
C ASN A 115 -17.21 16.81 16.14
N PHE A 116 -18.08 16.13 15.40
CA PHE A 116 -18.31 16.38 13.99
C PHE A 116 -19.60 17.17 13.79
N LYS A 117 -19.53 18.17 12.90
CA LYS A 117 -20.67 18.90 12.37
C LYS A 117 -20.69 18.82 10.87
N LEU A 118 -21.72 18.22 10.31
CA LEU A 118 -21.92 18.03 8.88
C LEU A 118 -22.61 19.24 8.25
N ARG A 119 -22.33 19.54 6.98
CA ARG A 119 -23.10 20.50 6.17
C ARG A 119 -24.53 20.00 6.00
N GLU A 120 -25.50 20.93 6.01
CA GLU A 120 -26.94 20.60 5.90
C GLU A 120 -27.43 20.53 4.44
N ASP A 121 -26.62 20.98 3.46
CA ASP A 121 -26.98 21.09 2.04
C ASP A 121 -26.46 19.91 1.17
N LEU A 122 -25.85 18.89 1.78
CA LEU A 122 -25.28 17.77 1.07
C LEU A 122 -26.35 16.84 0.49
N LYS A 123 -26.06 16.32 -0.72
CA LYS A 123 -26.89 15.32 -1.38
C LYS A 123 -26.04 14.24 -2.05
N PHE A 124 -26.55 13.03 -2.05
CA PHE A 124 -26.04 11.99 -2.92
C PHE A 124 -26.34 12.29 -4.39
N SER A 125 -25.65 11.62 -5.28
CA SER A 125 -25.76 11.85 -6.73
C SER A 125 -27.12 11.45 -7.34
N ASP A 126 -27.92 10.69 -6.61
CA ASP A 126 -29.31 10.34 -6.94
C ASP A 126 -30.35 11.35 -6.38
N GLY A 127 -29.88 12.33 -5.60
CA GLY A 127 -30.69 13.43 -5.06
C GLY A 127 -31.16 13.27 -3.62
N GLU A 128 -30.94 12.08 -3.00
CA GLU A 128 -31.25 11.87 -1.58
C GLU A 128 -30.37 12.77 -0.68
N PRO A 129 -30.92 13.37 0.38
CA PRO A 129 -30.16 14.19 1.31
C PRO A 129 -29.23 13.32 2.16
N ILE A 130 -28.08 13.87 2.53
CA ILE A 130 -27.12 13.28 3.45
C ILE A 130 -27.40 13.81 4.85
N THR A 131 -27.41 12.92 5.82
CA THR A 131 -27.50 13.23 7.24
C THR A 131 -26.38 12.53 8.01
N ILE A 132 -26.27 12.82 9.31
CA ILE A 132 -25.32 12.15 10.18
C ILE A 132 -25.57 10.64 10.29
N ASP A 133 -26.81 10.21 9.99
CA ASP A 133 -27.18 8.80 10.00
C ASP A 133 -26.44 7.99 8.94
N ASP A 134 -26.12 8.59 7.78
CA ASP A 134 -25.29 7.95 6.74
C ASP A 134 -23.82 7.80 7.19
N VAL A 135 -23.31 8.75 7.96
CA VAL A 135 -21.96 8.67 8.57
C VAL A 135 -21.91 7.55 9.63
N ILE A 136 -22.91 7.54 10.52
CA ILE A 136 -23.03 6.49 11.56
C ILE A 136 -23.15 5.12 10.91
N PHE A 137 -24.01 4.97 9.89
CA PHE A 137 -24.11 3.74 9.10
C PHE A 137 -22.75 3.30 8.56
N SER A 138 -21.99 4.21 7.92
CA SER A 138 -20.67 3.92 7.36
C SER A 138 -19.70 3.43 8.44
N MET A 139 -19.66 4.09 9.60
CA MET A 139 -18.82 3.68 10.72
C MET A 139 -19.22 2.30 11.25
N TYR A 140 -20.50 2.01 11.39
CA TYR A 140 -20.96 0.70 11.89
C TYR A 140 -20.67 -0.44 10.90
N VAL A 141 -20.71 -0.20 9.58
CA VAL A 141 -20.25 -1.19 8.59
C VAL A 141 -18.76 -1.52 8.80
N LEU A 142 -17.92 -0.49 8.94
CA LEU A 142 -16.47 -0.66 9.15
C LEU A 142 -16.12 -1.27 10.51
N CYS A 143 -16.99 -1.14 11.51
CA CYS A 143 -16.80 -1.67 12.85
C CYS A 143 -17.56 -2.98 13.10
N ASP A 144 -18.31 -3.51 12.11
CA ASP A 144 -19.01 -4.77 12.29
C ASP A 144 -18.05 -5.91 12.61
N PRO A 145 -18.39 -6.84 13.53
CA PRO A 145 -17.54 -7.98 13.86
C PRO A 145 -17.11 -8.84 12.66
N THR A 146 -17.92 -8.85 11.59
CA THR A 146 -17.67 -9.63 10.37
C THR A 146 -16.99 -8.83 9.25
N TYR A 147 -16.63 -7.57 9.51
CA TYR A 147 -15.92 -6.77 8.54
C TYR A 147 -14.49 -7.30 8.34
N ASP A 148 -14.14 -7.62 7.09
CA ASP A 148 -12.87 -8.18 6.64
C ASP A 148 -12.19 -7.36 5.54
N GLY A 149 -12.61 -6.09 5.35
CA GLY A 149 -11.98 -5.16 4.42
C GLY A 149 -10.75 -4.47 5.03
N ASN A 150 -10.15 -3.56 4.27
CA ASN A 150 -8.86 -2.93 4.59
C ASN A 150 -8.90 -1.83 5.66
N SER A 151 -10.09 -1.38 6.12
CA SER A 151 -10.18 -0.36 7.16
C SER A 151 -9.83 -0.91 8.53
N THR A 152 -9.05 -0.16 9.28
CA THR A 152 -8.67 -0.47 10.67
C THR A 152 -9.40 0.41 11.69
N LEU A 153 -10.50 1.05 11.31
CA LEU A 153 -11.30 1.90 12.20
C LEU A 153 -11.68 1.20 13.51
N PHE A 154 -11.98 -0.09 13.45
CA PHE A 154 -12.32 -0.91 14.60
C PHE A 154 -11.16 -1.14 15.59
N ALA A 155 -9.93 -0.87 15.18
CA ALA A 155 -8.75 -0.99 16.05
C ALA A 155 -8.51 0.28 16.89
N LEU A 156 -9.20 1.38 16.59
CA LEU A 156 -9.14 2.57 17.44
C LEU A 156 -9.77 2.30 18.82
N PRO A 157 -9.23 2.93 19.88
CA PRO A 157 -9.74 2.78 21.25
C PRO A 157 -11.06 3.55 21.46
N ILE A 158 -12.05 3.36 20.56
CA ILE A 158 -13.38 3.96 20.68
C ILE A 158 -14.11 3.30 21.85
N GLU A 159 -14.73 4.12 22.70
CA GLU A 159 -15.47 3.63 23.87
C GLU A 159 -16.54 2.60 23.47
N GLY A 160 -16.49 1.39 24.05
CA GLY A 160 -17.43 0.31 23.78
C GLY A 160 -17.18 -0.53 22.52
N MET A 161 -16.09 -0.27 21.75
CA MET A 161 -15.75 -1.00 20.52
C MET A 161 -15.56 -2.50 20.80
N ASP A 162 -14.71 -2.86 21.76
CA ASP A 162 -14.44 -4.25 22.10
C ASP A 162 -15.70 -4.99 22.54
N ALA A 163 -16.55 -4.34 23.35
CA ALA A 163 -17.80 -4.91 23.80
C ALA A 163 -18.79 -5.13 22.65
N TYR A 164 -18.77 -4.26 21.62
CA TYR A 164 -19.58 -4.41 20.42
C TYR A 164 -19.08 -5.54 19.54
N ARG A 165 -17.77 -5.64 19.30
CA ARG A 165 -17.18 -6.64 18.42
C ARG A 165 -17.04 -8.02 19.03
N SER A 166 -16.99 -8.12 20.36
CA SER A 166 -16.90 -9.40 21.08
C SER A 166 -18.16 -10.26 20.92
N GLY A 167 -18.01 -11.56 21.22
CA GLY A 167 -19.12 -12.50 21.29
C GLY A 167 -19.76 -12.84 19.94
N MET A 168 -19.07 -12.60 18.83
CA MET A 168 -19.48 -12.96 17.46
C MET A 168 -18.27 -13.35 16.64
N ASP A 169 -18.42 -14.30 15.73
CA ASP A 169 -17.41 -14.68 14.75
C ASP A 169 -18.11 -15.13 13.47
N THR A 170 -17.38 -15.16 12.35
CA THR A 170 -17.94 -15.58 11.07
C THR A 170 -18.22 -17.08 11.05
N LEU A 171 -19.23 -17.47 10.29
CA LEU A 171 -19.52 -18.87 10.08
C LEU A 171 -18.31 -19.62 9.49
N TYR A 172 -17.53 -18.97 8.62
CA TYR A 172 -16.29 -19.50 8.06
C TYR A 172 -15.29 -19.88 9.15
N ASN A 173 -14.92 -18.94 9.99
CA ASN A 173 -13.95 -19.17 11.06
C ASN A 173 -14.40 -20.27 12.03
N LEU A 174 -15.69 -20.25 12.39
CA LEU A 174 -16.24 -21.23 13.30
C LEU A 174 -16.26 -22.65 12.72
N MET A 175 -16.59 -22.80 11.43
CA MET A 175 -16.58 -24.12 10.77
C MET A 175 -15.14 -24.61 10.55
N LEU A 176 -14.19 -23.74 10.25
CA LEU A 176 -12.78 -24.09 10.16
C LEU A 176 -12.25 -24.57 11.52
N ALA A 177 -12.50 -23.82 12.58
CA ALA A 177 -12.05 -24.15 13.92
C ALA A 177 -12.68 -25.44 14.46
N ALA A 178 -13.94 -25.71 14.11
CA ALA A 178 -14.64 -26.94 14.50
C ALA A 178 -14.11 -28.19 13.79
N GLY A 179 -13.56 -28.03 12.57
CA GLY A 179 -13.02 -29.13 11.78
C GLY A 179 -14.07 -30.04 11.10
N ARG A 180 -13.57 -30.93 10.24
CA ARG A 180 -14.44 -31.83 9.45
C ARG A 180 -15.23 -32.83 10.29
N ASP A 181 -14.64 -33.27 11.41
CA ASP A 181 -15.21 -34.29 12.30
C ASP A 181 -16.12 -33.71 13.37
N ASN A 182 -16.46 -32.41 13.28
CA ASN A 182 -17.36 -31.80 14.27
C ASN A 182 -18.74 -32.42 14.24
N THR A 183 -19.26 -32.71 15.45
CA THR A 183 -20.59 -33.27 15.71
C THR A 183 -21.48 -32.33 16.52
N ASP A 184 -20.99 -31.14 16.89
CA ASP A 184 -21.78 -30.11 17.55
C ASP A 184 -22.38 -29.16 16.49
N PHE A 185 -23.67 -29.27 16.28
CA PHE A 185 -24.45 -28.46 15.34
C PHE A 185 -25.33 -27.41 16.06
N SER A 186 -24.92 -26.97 17.25
CA SER A 186 -25.69 -25.99 18.04
C SER A 186 -25.72 -24.60 17.39
N LYS A 187 -24.72 -24.27 16.54
CA LYS A 187 -24.56 -22.95 15.87
C LYS A 187 -24.91 -22.98 14.39
N TRP A 188 -24.89 -24.11 13.72
CA TRP A 188 -25.25 -24.29 12.31
C TRP A 188 -25.81 -25.70 12.09
N LYS A 189 -26.32 -25.97 10.92
CA LYS A 189 -26.88 -27.30 10.57
C LYS A 189 -25.79 -28.24 10.04
N GLU A 190 -25.94 -29.54 10.30
CA GLU A 190 -25.06 -30.58 9.71
C GLU A 190 -24.95 -30.46 8.17
N ALA A 191 -26.04 -30.12 7.51
CA ALA A 191 -26.06 -29.93 6.07
C ALA A 191 -25.18 -28.74 5.62
N ASP A 192 -25.13 -27.65 6.42
CA ASP A 192 -24.31 -26.47 6.14
C ASP A 192 -22.82 -26.81 6.29
N GLN A 193 -22.44 -27.60 7.30
CA GLN A 193 -21.07 -28.10 7.48
C GLN A 193 -20.65 -29.01 6.31
N THR A 194 -21.54 -29.91 5.89
CA THR A 194 -21.27 -30.80 4.75
C THR A 194 -21.05 -30.00 3.48
N ALA A 195 -21.88 -28.99 3.22
CA ALA A 195 -21.73 -28.10 2.07
C ALA A 195 -20.43 -27.28 2.14
N PHE A 196 -20.11 -26.74 3.31
CA PHE A 196 -18.88 -25.98 3.55
C PHE A 196 -17.62 -26.78 3.20
N TRP A 197 -17.50 -28.01 3.72
CA TRP A 197 -16.34 -28.83 3.43
C TRP A 197 -16.27 -29.30 1.98
N ALA A 198 -17.42 -29.48 1.30
CA ALA A 198 -17.45 -29.74 -0.12
C ALA A 198 -16.99 -28.51 -0.94
N ASP A 199 -17.37 -27.29 -0.53
CA ASP A 199 -16.90 -26.05 -1.13
C ASP A 199 -15.39 -25.84 -0.89
N VAL A 200 -14.88 -26.18 0.32
CA VAL A 200 -13.44 -26.18 0.64
C VAL A 200 -12.65 -27.14 -0.24
N ASP A 201 -13.16 -28.36 -0.47
CA ASP A 201 -12.50 -29.34 -1.35
C ASP A 201 -12.44 -28.84 -2.80
N GLN A 202 -13.50 -28.20 -3.29
CA GLN A 202 -13.51 -27.59 -4.62
C GLN A 202 -12.58 -26.39 -4.72
N ALA A 203 -12.55 -25.53 -3.70
CA ALA A 203 -11.63 -24.40 -3.62
C ALA A 203 -10.18 -24.89 -3.58
N GLY A 204 -9.89 -25.98 -2.88
CA GLY A 204 -8.56 -26.61 -2.85
C GLY A 204 -8.05 -27.04 -4.22
N VAL A 205 -8.94 -27.62 -5.05
CA VAL A 205 -8.60 -27.96 -6.45
C VAL A 205 -8.27 -26.69 -7.24
N LYS A 206 -9.09 -25.62 -7.12
CA LYS A 206 -8.85 -24.35 -7.79
C LYS A 206 -7.56 -23.67 -7.30
N PHE A 207 -7.24 -23.81 -6.01
CA PHE A 207 -6.04 -23.27 -5.39
C PHE A 207 -4.78 -23.90 -6.00
N VAL A 208 -4.74 -25.22 -6.12
CA VAL A 208 -3.64 -25.92 -6.81
C VAL A 208 -3.57 -25.53 -8.29
N GLN A 209 -4.70 -25.38 -8.98
CA GLN A 209 -4.72 -24.89 -10.36
C GLN A 209 -4.16 -23.49 -10.48
N ALA A 210 -4.44 -22.60 -9.51
CA ALA A 210 -3.84 -21.26 -9.47
C ALA A 210 -2.33 -21.32 -9.26
N ILE A 211 -1.82 -22.18 -8.38
CA ILE A 211 -0.38 -22.44 -8.22
C ILE A 211 0.22 -22.92 -9.54
N MET A 212 -0.39 -23.89 -10.21
CA MET A 212 0.12 -24.40 -11.48
C MET A 212 0.18 -23.30 -12.56
N GLN A 213 -0.87 -22.49 -12.66
CA GLN A 213 -0.90 -21.36 -13.61
C GLN A 213 0.17 -20.32 -13.29
N TYR A 214 0.39 -20.04 -12.02
CA TYR A 214 1.46 -19.15 -11.58
C TYR A 214 2.84 -19.71 -11.98
N CYS A 215 3.14 -20.99 -11.70
CA CYS A 215 4.39 -21.62 -12.11
C CYS A 215 4.63 -21.58 -13.63
N ILE A 216 3.55 -21.73 -14.43
CA ILE A 216 3.62 -21.60 -15.89
C ILE A 216 3.89 -20.16 -16.31
N ALA A 217 3.21 -19.19 -15.70
CA ALA A 217 3.38 -17.76 -15.99
C ALA A 217 4.80 -17.28 -15.67
N GLN A 218 5.39 -17.81 -14.59
CA GLN A 218 6.78 -17.52 -14.21
C GLN A 218 7.82 -18.32 -15.02
N GLY A 219 7.40 -19.20 -15.92
CA GLY A 219 8.30 -19.99 -16.76
C GLY A 219 8.99 -21.15 -16.04
N ALA A 220 8.61 -21.46 -14.81
CA ALA A 220 9.09 -22.62 -14.07
C ALA A 220 8.53 -23.94 -14.64
N ASN A 221 7.36 -23.88 -15.24
CA ASN A 221 6.69 -25.01 -15.89
C ASN A 221 6.17 -24.65 -17.29
N ALA A 222 5.84 -25.66 -18.09
CA ALA A 222 5.23 -25.51 -19.40
C ALA A 222 3.72 -25.80 -19.36
N GLU A 223 2.96 -25.20 -20.29
CA GLU A 223 1.56 -25.53 -20.46
C GLU A 223 1.37 -27.02 -20.77
N GLY A 224 0.55 -27.70 -19.95
CA GLY A 224 0.30 -29.13 -20.06
C GLY A 224 1.19 -30.03 -19.17
N ASP A 225 2.07 -29.46 -18.38
CA ASP A 225 2.80 -30.19 -17.33
C ASP A 225 1.83 -30.83 -16.32
N SER A 226 2.24 -31.96 -15.73
CA SER A 226 1.42 -32.65 -14.73
C SER A 226 1.39 -31.88 -13.40
N VAL A 227 0.34 -32.14 -12.59
CA VAL A 227 0.26 -31.63 -11.22
C VAL A 227 1.54 -31.92 -10.44
N SER A 228 2.03 -33.15 -10.50
CA SER A 228 3.27 -33.55 -9.81
C SER A 228 4.48 -32.72 -10.25
N ALA A 229 4.62 -32.41 -11.54
CA ALA A 229 5.73 -31.61 -12.05
C ALA A 229 5.66 -30.14 -11.58
N CYS A 230 4.48 -29.55 -11.62
CA CYS A 230 4.28 -28.17 -11.13
C CYS A 230 4.47 -28.09 -9.62
N MET A 231 3.91 -29.02 -8.87
CA MET A 231 4.05 -29.03 -7.41
C MET A 231 5.46 -29.33 -6.92
N ALA A 232 6.26 -30.08 -7.68
CA ALA A 232 7.66 -30.28 -7.38
C ALA A 232 8.46 -28.96 -7.42
N ASN A 233 8.14 -28.09 -8.40
CA ASN A 233 8.73 -26.74 -8.46
C ASN A 233 8.20 -25.81 -7.37
N TRP A 234 6.99 -26.11 -6.82
CA TRP A 234 6.42 -25.41 -5.65
C TRP A 234 6.91 -25.98 -4.30
N GLY A 235 7.78 -26.98 -4.32
CA GLY A 235 8.35 -27.57 -3.11
C GLY A 235 7.59 -28.78 -2.54
N PHE A 236 6.70 -29.41 -3.33
CA PHE A 236 5.94 -30.62 -2.93
C PHE A 236 6.21 -31.80 -3.84
N GLU A 237 6.85 -32.83 -3.31
CA GLU A 237 7.09 -34.09 -4.01
C GLU A 237 5.85 -34.98 -3.96
N LEU A 238 5.20 -35.21 -5.12
CA LEU A 238 3.98 -35.99 -5.26
C LEU A 238 4.14 -37.16 -6.23
N PRO A 239 3.31 -38.23 -6.09
CA PRO A 239 3.24 -39.30 -7.10
C PRO A 239 2.97 -38.78 -8.52
N ALA A 240 3.50 -39.42 -9.54
CA ALA A 240 3.36 -38.96 -10.92
C ALA A 240 1.92 -38.86 -11.43
N ASP A 241 1.00 -39.59 -10.81
CA ASP A 241 -0.45 -39.63 -11.11
C ASP A 241 -1.30 -38.82 -10.10
N ALA A 242 -0.64 -37.97 -9.29
CA ALA A 242 -1.33 -37.12 -8.32
C ALA A 242 -2.31 -36.14 -9.00
N THR A 243 -3.46 -35.99 -8.39
CA THR A 243 -4.49 -35.02 -8.78
C THR A 243 -4.30 -33.69 -8.01
N GLU A 244 -5.01 -32.64 -8.43
CA GLU A 244 -5.04 -31.36 -7.70
C GLU A 244 -5.57 -31.54 -6.26
N ALA A 245 -6.52 -32.46 -6.06
CA ALA A 245 -7.02 -32.78 -4.72
C ALA A 245 -5.94 -33.46 -3.84
N ASP A 246 -5.12 -34.34 -4.43
CA ASP A 246 -3.99 -34.96 -3.71
C ASP A 246 -2.93 -33.90 -3.34
N ALA A 247 -2.67 -32.97 -4.23
CA ALA A 247 -1.75 -31.85 -4.00
C ALA A 247 -2.27 -30.94 -2.89
N PHE A 248 -3.54 -30.56 -2.91
CA PHE A 248 -4.14 -29.76 -1.84
C PHE A 248 -4.08 -30.46 -0.48
N ASN A 249 -4.37 -31.76 -0.44
CA ASN A 249 -4.26 -32.54 0.79
C ASN A 249 -2.80 -32.58 1.30
N ALA A 250 -1.81 -32.64 0.42
CA ALA A 250 -0.40 -32.60 0.80
C ALA A 250 -0.02 -31.21 1.36
N ILE A 251 -0.52 -30.12 0.76
CA ILE A 251 -0.36 -28.76 1.28
C ILE A 251 -0.94 -28.67 2.70
N VAL A 252 -2.21 -29.04 2.88
CA VAL A 252 -2.86 -28.97 4.20
C VAL A 252 -2.15 -29.83 5.25
N ALA A 253 -1.63 -30.98 4.87
CA ALA A 253 -0.95 -31.90 5.79
C ALA A 253 0.43 -31.37 6.29
N LYS A 254 1.01 -30.39 5.61
CA LYS A 254 2.30 -29.76 5.97
C LYS A 254 2.15 -28.76 7.12
N TYR A 255 0.97 -28.19 7.32
CA TYR A 255 0.72 -27.10 8.25
C TYR A 255 -0.21 -27.51 9.41
N PRO A 256 -0.17 -26.78 10.54
CA PRO A 256 -1.02 -27.06 11.71
C PRO A 256 -2.53 -26.87 11.44
N SER A 257 -2.88 -25.99 10.50
CA SER A 257 -4.27 -25.68 10.15
C SER A 257 -4.44 -25.41 8.65
N LEU A 258 -5.69 -25.53 8.15
CA LEU A 258 -6.02 -25.14 6.79
C LEU A 258 -5.74 -23.65 6.54
N ALA A 259 -6.05 -22.80 7.51
CA ALA A 259 -5.83 -21.36 7.37
C ALA A 259 -4.34 -21.03 7.15
N GLU A 260 -3.45 -21.63 7.95
CA GLU A 260 -1.99 -21.47 7.78
C GLU A 260 -1.51 -22.06 6.46
N ALA A 261 -2.03 -23.23 6.06
CA ALA A 261 -1.64 -23.88 4.81
C ALA A 261 -1.95 -23.04 3.57
N VAL A 262 -3.15 -22.46 3.50
CA VAL A 262 -3.56 -21.66 2.33
C VAL A 262 -3.00 -20.24 2.36
N ASP A 263 -2.61 -19.73 3.51
CA ASP A 263 -1.91 -18.45 3.61
C ASP A 263 -0.44 -18.58 3.20
N ALA A 264 0.24 -19.63 3.67
CA ALA A 264 1.64 -19.88 3.35
C ALA A 264 1.88 -20.29 1.88
N GLU A 265 0.94 -20.98 1.25
CA GLU A 265 1.14 -21.55 -0.09
C GLU A 265 0.30 -20.83 -1.18
N LYS A 266 -0.24 -19.64 -0.89
CA LYS A 266 -1.03 -18.87 -1.89
C LYS A 266 -0.13 -18.32 -3.00
N PRO A 267 -0.47 -18.53 -4.27
CA PRO A 267 0.20 -17.81 -5.35
C PRO A 267 -0.22 -16.34 -5.36
N GLU A 268 0.65 -15.46 -5.85
CA GLU A 268 0.39 -14.02 -5.91
C GLU A 268 -0.96 -13.70 -6.57
N GLY A 269 -1.70 -12.76 -5.98
CA GLY A 269 -3.03 -12.35 -6.46
C GLY A 269 -4.17 -13.33 -6.17
N THR A 270 -3.92 -14.44 -5.45
CA THR A 270 -4.95 -15.44 -5.13
C THR A 270 -5.12 -15.55 -3.61
N THR A 271 -6.35 -15.43 -3.13
CA THR A 271 -6.73 -15.77 -1.76
C THR A 271 -7.63 -17.00 -1.77
N PHE A 272 -7.49 -17.87 -0.78
CA PHE A 272 -8.29 -19.10 -0.73
C PHE A 272 -9.80 -18.82 -0.62
N THR A 273 -10.17 -17.78 0.11
CA THR A 273 -11.56 -17.34 0.27
C THR A 273 -12.19 -16.88 -1.05
N SER A 274 -11.42 -16.29 -1.97
CA SER A 274 -11.91 -15.91 -3.30
C SER A 274 -12.26 -17.10 -4.19
N LEU A 275 -11.74 -18.27 -3.87
CA LEU A 275 -11.99 -19.53 -4.62
C LEU A 275 -13.19 -20.33 -4.07
N LEU A 276 -13.66 -19.98 -2.86
CA LEU A 276 -14.85 -20.59 -2.26
C LEU A 276 -16.12 -20.11 -2.96
N ASN A 277 -17.02 -21.07 -3.26
CA ASN A 277 -18.28 -20.72 -3.91
C ASN A 277 -19.18 -19.89 -2.97
N ASP A 278 -19.58 -18.70 -3.44
CA ASP A 278 -20.46 -17.78 -2.72
C ASP A 278 -19.95 -17.43 -1.31
N TYR A 279 -18.61 -17.35 -1.10
CA TYR A 279 -17.99 -17.04 0.18
C TYR A 279 -18.63 -15.83 0.86
N GLU A 280 -18.71 -14.72 0.13
CA GLU A 280 -19.17 -13.41 0.65
C GLU A 280 -20.65 -13.41 1.10
N THR A 281 -21.45 -14.36 0.64
CA THR A 281 -22.88 -14.43 0.99
C THR A 281 -23.23 -15.60 1.92
N LYS A 282 -22.45 -16.68 1.87
CA LYS A 282 -22.72 -17.89 2.68
C LYS A 282 -21.96 -17.90 4.01
N TYR A 283 -20.66 -17.53 3.97
CA TYR A 283 -19.74 -17.87 5.07
C TYR A 283 -19.26 -16.67 5.87
N THR A 284 -19.48 -15.44 5.40
CA THR A 284 -19.10 -14.21 6.11
C THR A 284 -20.10 -13.77 7.18
N LYS A 285 -21.27 -14.42 7.29
CA LYS A 285 -22.26 -14.07 8.31
C LYS A 285 -21.77 -14.35 9.71
N GLY A 286 -22.02 -13.42 10.62
CA GLY A 286 -21.71 -13.51 12.04
C GLY A 286 -22.62 -14.49 12.75
N ILE A 287 -22.02 -15.31 13.58
CA ILE A 287 -22.69 -16.23 14.49
C ILE A 287 -22.39 -15.81 15.93
N GLU A 288 -23.40 -15.68 16.76
CA GLU A 288 -23.21 -15.38 18.18
C GLU A 288 -22.44 -16.50 18.89
N THR A 289 -21.37 -16.11 19.56
CA THR A 289 -20.50 -17.00 20.35
C THR A 289 -20.50 -16.65 21.81
N GLY A 290 -21.03 -15.49 22.18
CA GLY A 290 -21.06 -14.99 23.55
C GLY A 290 -21.89 -13.72 23.67
N THR A 291 -21.73 -13.01 24.78
CA THR A 291 -22.40 -11.72 25.00
C THR A 291 -21.69 -10.60 24.24
N SER A 292 -22.47 -9.75 23.62
CA SER A 292 -22.00 -8.62 22.82
C SER A 292 -22.84 -7.37 23.16
N ALA A 293 -22.23 -6.18 23.11
CA ALA A 293 -22.98 -4.94 23.21
C ALA A 293 -23.80 -4.69 21.93
N ALA A 294 -24.95 -4.05 22.05
CA ALA A 294 -25.81 -3.75 20.92
C ALA A 294 -25.33 -2.53 20.12
N ASN A 295 -24.47 -1.68 20.72
CA ASN A 295 -23.92 -0.47 20.10
C ASN A 295 -22.49 -0.21 20.56
N ILE A 296 -21.84 0.72 19.87
CA ILE A 296 -20.54 1.29 20.25
C ILE A 296 -20.83 2.58 21.03
N SER A 297 -20.65 2.55 22.37
CA SER A 297 -21.07 3.65 23.26
C SER A 297 -20.36 4.98 22.94
N GLY A 298 -19.16 4.92 22.35
CA GLY A 298 -18.39 6.07 21.93
C GLY A 298 -18.89 6.73 20.63
N ILE A 299 -19.74 6.10 19.81
CA ILE A 299 -20.32 6.70 18.61
C ILE A 299 -21.70 7.28 18.96
N LYS A 300 -21.78 8.60 19.16
CA LYS A 300 -22.94 9.27 19.74
C LYS A 300 -23.56 10.24 18.72
N LYS A 301 -24.81 10.00 18.30
CA LYS A 301 -25.58 10.98 17.56
C LYS A 301 -25.96 12.14 18.48
N THR A 302 -25.61 13.38 18.12
CA THR A 302 -25.94 14.59 18.91
C THR A 302 -26.95 15.47 18.22
N GLY A 303 -27.26 15.23 16.96
CA GLY A 303 -28.26 15.92 16.14
C GLY A 303 -28.36 15.30 14.75
N ASP A 304 -29.24 15.84 13.89
CA ASP A 304 -29.41 15.32 12.52
C ASP A 304 -28.16 15.53 11.63
N TYR A 305 -27.31 16.50 11.99
CA TYR A 305 -26.07 16.86 11.29
C TYR A 305 -24.87 16.91 12.24
N SER A 306 -24.92 16.22 13.39
CA SER A 306 -23.83 16.23 14.34
C SER A 306 -23.69 14.92 15.10
N MET A 307 -22.46 14.55 15.41
CA MET A 307 -22.12 13.41 16.22
C MET A 307 -20.82 13.63 16.99
N THR A 308 -20.62 12.85 18.03
CA THR A 308 -19.36 12.77 18.77
C THR A 308 -18.82 11.34 18.72
N VAL A 309 -17.52 11.20 18.45
CA VAL A 309 -16.81 9.93 18.65
C VAL A 309 -15.89 10.09 19.83
N SER A 310 -16.10 9.29 20.89
CA SER A 310 -15.31 9.32 22.12
C SER A 310 -14.31 8.17 22.14
N LEU A 311 -13.03 8.50 22.33
CA LEU A 311 -11.95 7.55 22.52
C LEU A 311 -11.60 7.46 24.01
N THR A 312 -11.23 6.28 24.47
CA THR A 312 -10.85 6.02 25.88
C THR A 312 -9.47 6.59 26.22
N GLN A 313 -8.69 6.96 25.22
CA GLN A 313 -7.36 7.58 25.35
C GLN A 313 -7.01 8.35 24.07
N VAL A 314 -5.99 9.20 24.15
CA VAL A 314 -5.43 9.87 22.97
C VAL A 314 -4.84 8.81 22.02
N ASP A 315 -5.21 8.92 20.75
CA ASP A 315 -4.56 8.22 19.64
C ASP A 315 -4.40 9.23 18.48
N ALA A 316 -3.17 9.61 18.19
CA ALA A 316 -2.86 10.63 17.20
C ALA A 316 -3.21 10.21 15.77
N THR A 317 -3.37 8.92 15.51
CA THR A 317 -3.76 8.38 14.19
C THR A 317 -5.27 8.43 13.95
N ALA A 318 -6.06 8.60 15.03
CA ALA A 318 -7.51 8.49 14.99
C ALA A 318 -8.17 9.45 13.98
N ILE A 319 -7.71 10.70 13.91
CA ILE A 319 -8.31 11.71 13.02
C ILE A 319 -8.32 11.28 11.55
N TYR A 320 -7.28 10.57 11.10
CA TYR A 320 -7.17 10.07 9.73
C TYR A 320 -8.14 8.92 9.45
N GLN A 321 -8.40 8.07 10.44
CA GLN A 321 -9.32 6.94 10.32
C GLN A 321 -10.79 7.35 10.51
N LEU A 322 -11.04 8.38 11.32
CA LEU A 322 -12.38 8.93 11.55
C LEU A 322 -12.93 9.70 10.34
N GLY A 323 -12.08 10.07 9.37
CA GLY A 323 -12.47 10.67 8.09
C GLY A 323 -13.17 9.70 7.12
N VAL A 324 -14.02 8.81 7.63
CA VAL A 324 -14.70 7.75 6.84
C VAL A 324 -15.43 8.28 5.63
N THR A 325 -15.55 7.46 4.59
CA THR A 325 -16.41 7.74 3.43
C THR A 325 -17.86 7.76 3.85
N ILE A 326 -18.61 8.80 3.45
CA ILE A 326 -20.05 8.91 3.68
C ILE A 326 -20.78 8.08 2.62
N ALA A 327 -21.15 6.86 2.98
CA ALA A 327 -21.86 5.95 2.10
C ALA A 327 -23.38 6.05 2.26
N PRO A 328 -24.17 6.09 1.16
CA PRO A 328 -25.62 6.18 1.25
C PRO A 328 -26.24 4.93 1.87
N MET A 329 -26.81 5.07 3.06
CA MET A 329 -27.49 3.97 3.75
C MET A 329 -28.66 3.39 2.95
N HIS A 330 -29.36 4.21 2.16
CA HIS A 330 -30.47 3.75 1.33
C HIS A 330 -30.05 2.85 0.16
N TYR A 331 -28.74 2.83 -0.17
CA TYR A 331 -28.18 2.04 -1.25
C TYR A 331 -27.35 0.84 -0.75
N TYR A 332 -26.45 1.08 0.22
CA TYR A 332 -25.57 0.04 0.79
C TYR A 332 -26.21 -0.68 1.98
N GLY A 333 -27.22 -0.10 2.61
CA GLY A 333 -27.96 -0.66 3.73
C GLY A 333 -29.46 -0.70 3.48
N ASP A 334 -30.24 -0.67 4.55
CA ASP A 334 -31.70 -0.65 4.54
C ASP A 334 -32.20 0.38 5.54
N LYS A 335 -32.76 1.52 5.04
CA LYS A 335 -33.34 2.57 5.89
C LYS A 335 -34.42 2.05 6.84
N THR A 336 -35.11 0.96 6.50
CA THR A 336 -36.15 0.38 7.38
C THR A 336 -35.56 -0.34 8.60
N LYS A 337 -34.27 -0.67 8.55
CA LYS A 337 -33.48 -1.24 9.65
C LYS A 337 -32.68 -0.19 10.41
N TYR A 338 -32.94 1.11 10.17
CA TYR A 338 -32.26 2.16 10.91
C TYR A 338 -33.17 2.76 11.99
N ASN A 339 -32.71 2.68 13.21
CA ASN A 339 -33.29 3.37 14.37
C ASN A 339 -32.20 3.51 15.44
N TYR A 340 -31.57 4.68 15.51
CA TYR A 340 -30.47 4.93 16.41
C TYR A 340 -30.81 4.63 17.89
N GLU A 341 -31.99 5.07 18.35
CA GLU A 341 -32.43 4.88 19.74
C GLU A 341 -32.64 3.39 20.11
N ASN A 342 -32.88 2.55 19.12
CA ASN A 342 -33.05 1.10 19.30
C ASN A 342 -31.79 0.29 18.92
N ASN A 343 -30.64 0.96 18.72
CA ASN A 343 -29.38 0.34 18.30
C ASN A 343 -29.50 -0.43 16.97
N GLN A 344 -30.18 0.13 16.02
CA GLN A 344 -30.33 -0.37 14.65
C GLN A 344 -29.65 0.60 13.67
N PHE A 345 -28.70 0.13 12.89
CA PHE A 345 -27.77 0.96 12.12
C PHE A 345 -27.83 0.73 10.60
N GLY A 346 -29.00 0.30 10.08
CA GLY A 346 -29.25 0.13 8.66
C GLY A 346 -28.90 -1.27 8.11
N PHE A 347 -28.51 -2.20 8.97
CA PHE A 347 -28.29 -3.61 8.65
C PHE A 347 -28.38 -4.45 9.93
N ASP A 348 -28.44 -5.77 9.80
CA ASP A 348 -28.40 -6.68 10.94
C ASP A 348 -26.94 -6.90 11.34
N LYS A 349 -26.59 -6.65 12.58
CA LYS A 349 -25.22 -6.86 13.11
C LYS A 349 -24.71 -8.26 12.75
N GLY A 350 -23.53 -8.34 12.17
CA GLY A 350 -22.93 -9.58 11.66
C GLY A 350 -23.45 -10.03 10.29
N ASP A 351 -24.21 -9.21 9.57
CA ASP A 351 -24.65 -9.52 8.21
C ASP A 351 -24.42 -8.35 7.26
N LEU A 352 -23.24 -8.32 6.64
CA LEU A 352 -22.86 -7.34 5.63
C LEU A 352 -23.18 -7.79 4.20
N SER A 353 -23.97 -8.85 3.99
CA SER A 353 -24.25 -9.42 2.67
C SER A 353 -24.83 -8.39 1.70
N HIS A 354 -25.73 -7.52 2.17
CA HIS A 354 -26.32 -6.45 1.33
C HIS A 354 -25.27 -5.41 0.89
N VAL A 355 -24.34 -5.05 1.77
CA VAL A 355 -23.22 -4.14 1.44
C VAL A 355 -22.31 -4.78 0.38
N ARG A 356 -22.03 -6.08 0.51
CA ARG A 356 -21.17 -6.84 -0.41
C ARG A 356 -21.79 -7.01 -1.80
N GLU A 357 -23.12 -7.04 -1.92
CA GLU A 357 -23.80 -7.05 -3.22
C GLU A 357 -23.57 -5.78 -4.05
N LYS A 358 -23.11 -4.69 -3.45
CA LYS A 358 -22.91 -3.36 -4.08
C LYS A 358 -21.44 -3.07 -4.43
N THR A 359 -20.58 -4.07 -4.50
CA THR A 359 -19.15 -3.89 -4.73
C THR A 359 -18.76 -3.49 -6.16
N THR A 360 -19.65 -3.63 -7.14
CA THR A 360 -19.33 -3.37 -8.56
C THR A 360 -19.91 -2.06 -9.11
N THR A 361 -20.80 -1.41 -8.38
CA THR A 361 -21.55 -0.24 -8.85
C THR A 361 -21.61 0.82 -7.76
N PRO A 362 -20.55 1.62 -7.56
CA PRO A 362 -20.50 2.58 -6.48
C PRO A 362 -21.52 3.72 -6.67
N LEU A 363 -22.13 4.14 -5.56
CA LEU A 363 -22.99 5.32 -5.47
C LEU A 363 -22.55 6.16 -4.27
N GLY A 364 -22.47 7.46 -4.44
CA GLY A 364 -22.10 8.39 -3.38
C GLY A 364 -22.42 9.83 -3.73
N ALA A 365 -21.72 10.77 -3.10
CA ALA A 365 -21.93 12.22 -3.25
C ALA A 365 -20.74 12.93 -3.92
N GLY A 366 -19.86 12.18 -4.55
CA GLY A 366 -18.64 12.69 -5.18
C GLY A 366 -18.89 13.54 -6.41
N PRO A 367 -17.79 14.04 -7.02
CA PRO A 367 -17.86 14.91 -8.20
C PRO A 367 -18.43 14.21 -9.44
N TYR A 368 -18.37 12.90 -9.50
CA TYR A 368 -18.86 12.12 -10.64
C TYR A 368 -19.80 11.01 -10.21
N LYS A 369 -20.67 10.61 -11.15
CA LYS A 369 -21.53 9.43 -11.07
C LYS A 369 -20.89 8.31 -11.82
N PHE A 370 -20.85 7.13 -11.25
CA PHE A 370 -20.51 5.89 -11.95
C PHE A 370 -21.66 5.53 -12.91
N ILE A 371 -21.35 5.30 -14.17
CA ILE A 371 -22.35 4.91 -15.17
C ILE A 371 -22.28 3.42 -15.45
N LYS A 372 -21.09 2.91 -15.77
CA LYS A 372 -20.86 1.48 -16.04
C LYS A 372 -19.38 1.16 -16.10
N PHE A 373 -19.08 -0.13 -15.93
CA PHE A 373 -17.80 -0.72 -16.29
C PHE A 373 -18.04 -1.77 -17.38
N GLU A 374 -17.42 -1.62 -18.51
CA GLU A 374 -17.60 -2.51 -19.66
C GLU A 374 -16.37 -2.47 -20.57
N ASN A 375 -15.92 -3.63 -21.04
CA ASN A 375 -14.78 -3.76 -21.96
C ASN A 375 -13.52 -3.02 -21.46
N GLY A 376 -13.19 -3.16 -20.19
CA GLY A 376 -12.01 -2.52 -19.57
C GLY A 376 -12.13 -1.00 -19.39
N THR A 377 -13.34 -0.44 -19.53
CA THR A 377 -13.57 1.00 -19.38
C THR A 377 -14.62 1.29 -18.33
N VAL A 378 -14.24 2.09 -17.32
CA VAL A 378 -15.19 2.70 -16.39
C VAL A 378 -15.63 4.05 -16.94
N ASN A 379 -16.94 4.26 -17.08
CA ASN A 379 -17.50 5.51 -17.57
C ASN A 379 -18.12 6.32 -16.42
N PHE A 380 -17.79 7.61 -16.37
CA PHE A 380 -18.31 8.55 -15.40
C PHE A 380 -19.02 9.73 -16.07
N GLU A 381 -20.03 10.29 -15.40
CA GLU A 381 -20.69 11.55 -15.74
C GLU A 381 -20.62 12.51 -14.55
N ALA A 382 -20.40 13.80 -14.82
CA ALA A 382 -20.35 14.84 -13.80
C ALA A 382 -21.61 14.84 -12.92
N ASN A 383 -21.45 15.01 -11.63
CA ASN A 383 -22.52 15.12 -10.65
C ASN A 383 -22.93 16.58 -10.47
N ASP A 384 -24.08 16.96 -11.00
CA ASP A 384 -24.61 18.32 -10.88
C ASP A 384 -24.95 18.72 -9.43
N SER A 385 -25.10 17.73 -8.53
CA SER A 385 -25.41 17.94 -7.12
C SER A 385 -24.16 17.99 -6.22
N TYR A 386 -22.95 17.93 -6.80
CA TYR A 386 -21.72 17.95 -6.02
C TYR A 386 -21.61 19.28 -5.23
N TYR A 387 -21.31 19.18 -3.93
CA TYR A 387 -21.39 20.34 -3.00
C TYR A 387 -20.39 21.47 -3.30
N LEU A 388 -19.31 21.21 -4.04
CA LEU A 388 -18.38 22.23 -4.53
C LEU A 388 -18.70 22.72 -5.95
N GLY A 389 -19.83 22.31 -6.50
CA GLY A 389 -20.26 22.61 -7.86
C GLY A 389 -19.91 21.50 -8.86
N ALA A 390 -20.72 21.41 -9.91
CA ALA A 390 -20.52 20.39 -10.93
C ALA A 390 -19.16 20.53 -11.64
N PRO A 391 -18.40 19.43 -11.84
CA PRO A 391 -17.19 19.45 -12.64
C PRO A 391 -17.43 19.98 -14.05
N LYS A 392 -16.47 20.73 -14.63
CA LYS A 392 -16.60 21.26 -16.00
C LYS A 392 -16.37 20.17 -17.05
N THR A 393 -15.60 19.15 -16.75
CA THR A 393 -15.43 17.96 -17.59
C THR A 393 -16.62 17.06 -17.40
N LYS A 394 -17.53 17.03 -18.38
CA LYS A 394 -18.79 16.31 -18.24
C LYS A 394 -18.64 14.81 -18.17
N TYR A 395 -17.71 14.24 -18.95
CA TYR A 395 -17.49 12.80 -19.03
C TYR A 395 -16.01 12.49 -18.77
N VAL A 396 -15.76 11.47 -17.95
CA VAL A 396 -14.44 10.90 -17.67
C VAL A 396 -14.51 9.40 -17.88
N ASN A 397 -13.53 8.84 -18.53
CA ASN A 397 -13.37 7.39 -18.72
C ASN A 397 -12.05 6.94 -18.10
N PHE A 398 -12.08 5.92 -17.26
CA PHE A 398 -10.89 5.19 -16.83
C PHE A 398 -10.74 3.96 -17.73
N LEU A 399 -9.67 3.94 -18.51
CA LEU A 399 -9.39 2.89 -19.48
C LEU A 399 -8.28 1.99 -18.95
N GLN A 400 -8.55 0.69 -18.83
CA GLN A 400 -7.51 -0.30 -18.53
C GLN A 400 -6.41 -0.23 -19.59
N THR A 401 -5.18 0.02 -19.15
CA THR A 401 -4.01 0.21 -20.00
C THR A 401 -2.83 -0.54 -19.36
N GLN A 402 -2.22 -1.44 -20.10
CA GLN A 402 -1.02 -2.12 -19.63
C GLN A 402 0.13 -1.13 -19.48
N GLU A 403 1.08 -1.39 -18.57
CA GLU A 403 2.19 -0.46 -18.29
C GLU A 403 2.96 -0.08 -19.55
N ASP A 404 3.29 -1.05 -20.40
CA ASP A 404 4.02 -0.83 -21.66
C ASP A 404 3.25 0.03 -22.69
N ASP A 405 1.93 0.11 -22.56
CA ASP A 405 1.05 0.85 -23.47
C ASP A 405 0.72 2.27 -22.95
N LYS A 406 0.98 2.59 -21.70
CA LYS A 406 0.63 3.88 -21.09
C LYS A 406 1.18 5.07 -21.87
N LEU A 407 2.49 5.13 -22.05
CA LEU A 407 3.14 6.22 -22.78
C LEU A 407 2.66 6.32 -24.23
N ASN A 408 2.62 5.19 -24.93
CA ASN A 408 2.17 5.14 -26.31
C ASN A 408 0.70 5.55 -26.46
N GLY A 409 -0.13 5.24 -25.48
CA GLY A 409 -1.53 5.66 -25.40
C GLY A 409 -1.68 7.18 -25.45
N VAL A 410 -0.84 7.91 -24.71
CA VAL A 410 -0.84 9.38 -24.71
C VAL A 410 -0.34 9.93 -26.06
N VAL A 411 0.72 9.35 -26.64
CA VAL A 411 1.29 9.76 -27.92
C VAL A 411 0.30 9.55 -29.07
N THR A 412 -0.45 8.47 -29.05
CA THR A 412 -1.44 8.13 -30.10
C THR A 412 -2.81 8.77 -29.86
N GLY A 413 -3.06 9.31 -28.67
CA GLY A 413 -4.32 9.96 -28.29
C GLY A 413 -5.44 9.00 -27.94
N THR A 414 -5.14 7.75 -27.58
CA THR A 414 -6.10 6.81 -27.00
C THR A 414 -6.31 7.07 -25.51
N VAL A 415 -5.34 7.70 -24.87
CA VAL A 415 -5.34 8.14 -23.47
C VAL A 415 -4.95 9.61 -23.41
N ASP A 416 -5.52 10.37 -22.50
CA ASP A 416 -5.24 11.80 -22.29
C ASP A 416 -4.30 12.04 -21.11
N ILE A 417 -4.41 11.20 -20.06
CA ILE A 417 -3.65 11.27 -18.82
C ILE A 417 -3.29 9.85 -18.38
N THR A 418 -2.08 9.63 -17.89
CA THR A 418 -1.68 8.37 -17.26
C THR A 418 -0.42 8.53 -16.41
N ASP A 419 -0.06 7.51 -15.65
CA ASP A 419 1.03 7.45 -14.69
C ASP A 419 2.04 6.33 -15.02
N PRO A 420 2.86 6.45 -16.09
CA PRO A 420 3.82 5.41 -16.41
C PRO A 420 4.94 5.33 -15.36
N SER A 421 5.58 4.18 -15.25
CA SER A 421 6.82 4.03 -14.50
C SER A 421 7.88 5.02 -14.99
N PHE A 422 8.42 5.84 -14.09
CA PHE A 422 9.27 6.99 -14.46
C PHE A 422 10.75 6.62 -14.46
N SER A 423 11.12 5.62 -15.24
CA SER A 423 12.49 5.17 -15.49
C SER A 423 13.24 6.09 -16.46
N SER A 424 14.55 5.92 -16.58
CA SER A 424 15.36 6.62 -17.60
C SER A 424 14.87 6.33 -19.01
N THR A 425 14.47 5.08 -19.29
CA THR A 425 13.90 4.68 -20.59
C THR A 425 12.61 5.43 -20.91
N THR A 426 11.72 5.57 -19.93
CA THR A 426 10.46 6.33 -20.10
C THR A 426 10.73 7.81 -20.36
N VAL A 427 11.68 8.42 -19.66
CA VAL A 427 12.09 9.81 -19.89
C VAL A 427 12.63 10.01 -21.29
N ASP A 428 13.50 9.12 -21.78
CA ASP A 428 14.04 9.20 -23.14
C ASP A 428 12.93 9.04 -24.19
N ALA A 429 11.96 8.16 -23.94
CA ALA A 429 10.81 8.00 -24.83
C ALA A 429 9.89 9.23 -24.83
N ILE A 430 9.68 9.89 -23.68
CA ILE A 430 8.93 11.16 -23.60
C ILE A 430 9.65 12.27 -24.39
N LYS A 431 10.96 12.43 -24.20
CA LYS A 431 11.78 13.39 -24.94
C LYS A 431 11.72 13.14 -26.45
N ALA A 432 11.80 11.88 -26.88
CA ALA A 432 11.66 11.48 -28.27
C ALA A 432 10.27 11.82 -28.83
N ALA A 433 9.18 11.59 -28.07
CA ALA A 433 7.83 11.95 -28.47
C ALA A 433 7.67 13.48 -28.60
N ASN A 434 8.26 14.25 -27.69
CA ASN A 434 8.27 15.70 -27.71
C ASN A 434 9.19 16.30 -28.80
N LYS A 435 10.09 15.50 -29.36
CA LYS A 435 11.11 15.93 -30.35
C LYS A 435 11.99 17.08 -29.82
N ASN A 436 12.26 17.09 -28.55
CA ASN A 436 13.13 18.01 -27.84
C ASN A 436 13.87 17.25 -26.74
N ASP A 437 14.73 17.93 -25.99
CA ASP A 437 15.46 17.32 -24.87
C ASP A 437 14.80 17.63 -23.50
N ASP A 438 13.46 17.65 -23.49
CA ASP A 438 12.65 18.00 -22.30
C ASP A 438 11.47 17.02 -22.15
N VAL A 439 11.10 16.73 -20.93
CA VAL A 439 9.90 15.95 -20.60
C VAL A 439 8.60 16.75 -20.82
N ASN A 440 8.72 18.05 -21.06
CA ASN A 440 7.64 18.96 -21.41
C ASN A 440 7.77 19.43 -22.86
N GLY A 441 6.70 19.25 -23.63
CA GLY A 441 6.74 19.59 -25.05
C GLY A 441 5.39 19.56 -25.75
N PRO A 442 5.40 19.61 -27.09
CA PRO A 442 4.17 19.72 -27.87
C PRO A 442 3.31 18.45 -27.88
N ALA A 443 3.85 17.30 -27.50
CA ALA A 443 3.11 16.04 -27.44
C ALA A 443 2.71 15.70 -26.00
N ILE A 444 3.65 15.79 -25.06
CA ILE A 444 3.50 15.38 -23.67
C ILE A 444 3.93 16.51 -22.74
N THR A 445 3.14 16.80 -21.74
CA THR A 445 3.53 17.55 -20.54
C THR A 445 3.61 16.58 -19.38
N THR A 446 4.71 16.62 -18.65
CA THR A 446 4.96 15.74 -17.49
C THR A 446 4.89 16.56 -16.21
N ASP A 447 4.11 16.10 -15.25
CA ASP A 447 4.15 16.58 -13.88
C ASP A 447 4.79 15.48 -13.00
N THR A 448 5.62 15.87 -12.04
CA THR A 448 6.31 14.94 -11.16
C THR A 448 5.87 15.11 -9.73
N VAL A 449 5.64 14.01 -9.06
CA VAL A 449 5.19 13.96 -7.67
C VAL A 449 6.12 13.05 -6.88
N ASP A 450 6.61 13.51 -5.74
CA ASP A 450 7.41 12.66 -4.87
C ASP A 450 6.56 11.46 -4.41
N ASN A 451 7.11 10.26 -4.55
CA ASN A 451 6.45 9.05 -4.06
C ASN A 451 6.32 9.10 -2.53
N LEU A 452 5.19 8.72 -1.99
CA LEU A 452 4.99 8.71 -0.54
C LEU A 452 5.88 7.67 0.16
N GLY A 453 6.19 6.56 -0.53
CA GLY A 453 7.06 5.50 -0.04
C GLY A 453 8.56 5.79 -0.22
N TYR A 454 9.40 4.89 0.27
CA TYR A 454 10.85 4.94 0.10
C TYR A 454 11.45 3.54 -0.02
N GLY A 455 12.59 3.43 -0.72
CA GLY A 455 13.34 2.18 -0.87
C GLY A 455 14.45 2.05 0.17
N TYR A 456 14.68 0.83 0.64
CA TYR A 456 15.65 0.53 1.69
C TYR A 456 16.31 -0.85 1.51
N ILE A 457 17.37 -1.09 2.28
CA ILE A 457 17.93 -2.43 2.49
C ILE A 457 17.78 -2.76 3.98
N GLY A 458 16.98 -3.78 4.28
CA GLY A 458 16.74 -4.30 5.63
C GLY A 458 17.80 -5.30 6.06
N MET A 459 18.01 -5.41 7.38
CA MET A 459 18.87 -6.42 8.01
C MET A 459 18.15 -6.99 9.23
N SER A 460 17.94 -8.30 9.30
CA SER A 460 17.38 -8.92 10.50
C SER A 460 18.38 -8.90 11.65
N ALA A 461 17.99 -8.39 12.79
CA ALA A 461 18.82 -8.41 13.98
C ALA A 461 18.97 -9.82 14.56
N ASN A 462 18.05 -10.73 14.25
CA ASN A 462 18.10 -12.12 14.69
C ASN A 462 19.14 -12.96 13.96
N THR A 463 19.35 -12.73 12.66
CA THR A 463 20.36 -13.47 11.89
C THR A 463 21.71 -12.74 11.87
N MET A 464 21.70 -11.40 11.88
CA MET A 464 22.88 -10.56 11.85
C MET A 464 23.26 -10.03 13.25
N ASN A 465 23.63 -10.93 14.14
CA ASN A 465 24.00 -10.60 15.52
C ASN A 465 25.31 -11.27 15.96
N VAL A 466 25.76 -10.91 17.14
CA VAL A 466 26.93 -11.47 17.83
C VAL A 466 26.47 -12.10 19.14
N ASN A 467 26.85 -13.35 19.38
CA ASN A 467 26.54 -14.11 20.60
C ASN A 467 25.05 -14.26 20.94
N ASN A 468 24.14 -14.21 19.97
CA ASN A 468 22.70 -14.18 20.14
C ASN A 468 22.21 -12.99 21.02
N GLU A 469 22.89 -11.86 20.93
CA GLU A 469 22.53 -10.61 21.61
C GLU A 469 22.25 -9.49 20.58
N PRO A 470 21.10 -9.49 19.88
CA PRO A 470 20.79 -8.58 18.76
C PRO A 470 20.98 -7.11 19.06
N GLY A 471 20.64 -6.67 20.30
CA GLY A 471 20.73 -5.28 20.76
C GLY A 471 22.09 -4.88 21.33
N SER A 472 23.08 -5.78 21.41
CA SER A 472 24.42 -5.46 21.95
C SER A 472 25.17 -4.49 21.04
N ASP A 473 26.10 -3.72 21.62
CA ASP A 473 26.97 -2.83 20.86
C ASP A 473 27.79 -3.60 19.80
N ALA A 474 28.19 -4.84 20.11
CA ALA A 474 28.89 -5.71 19.17
C ALA A 474 28.02 -6.07 17.97
N SER A 475 26.74 -6.43 18.18
CA SER A 475 25.79 -6.75 17.12
C SER A 475 25.44 -5.54 16.27
N LYS A 476 25.24 -4.38 16.90
CA LYS A 476 25.04 -3.12 16.19
C LYS A 476 26.26 -2.75 15.35
N ALA A 477 27.48 -2.90 15.90
CA ALA A 477 28.71 -2.68 15.14
C ALA A 477 28.84 -3.65 13.95
N TYR A 478 28.46 -4.91 14.13
CA TYR A 478 28.46 -5.90 13.06
C TYR A 478 27.59 -5.49 11.89
N ARG A 479 26.33 -5.08 12.13
CA ARG A 479 25.43 -4.58 11.09
C ARG A 479 25.92 -3.26 10.49
N LYS A 480 26.43 -2.32 11.32
CA LYS A 480 27.02 -1.05 10.84
C LYS A 480 28.19 -1.24 9.86
N ALA A 481 28.97 -2.31 10.00
CA ALA A 481 30.05 -2.61 9.06
C ALA A 481 29.50 -2.80 7.63
N PHE A 482 28.44 -3.58 7.47
CA PHE A 482 27.78 -3.77 6.17
C PHE A 482 27.07 -2.48 5.73
N ALA A 483 26.29 -1.86 6.61
CA ALA A 483 25.54 -0.65 6.32
C ALA A 483 26.43 0.49 5.81
N THR A 484 27.64 0.65 6.36
CA THR A 484 28.59 1.68 5.94
C THR A 484 29.06 1.47 4.49
N VAL A 485 29.34 0.22 4.10
CA VAL A 485 29.74 -0.09 2.72
C VAL A 485 28.57 0.07 1.77
N LEU A 486 27.38 -0.44 2.11
CA LEU A 486 26.17 -0.28 1.31
C LEU A 486 25.83 1.21 1.09
N ALA A 487 25.89 2.01 2.15
CA ALA A 487 25.58 3.42 2.08
C ALA A 487 26.51 4.22 1.15
N ALA A 488 27.76 3.80 0.99
CA ALA A 488 28.72 4.47 0.11
C ALA A 488 28.33 4.42 -1.37
N TYR A 489 27.61 3.37 -1.80
CA TYR A 489 27.22 3.18 -3.18
C TYR A 489 25.84 3.73 -3.52
N ARG A 490 25.09 4.29 -2.55
CA ARG A 490 23.72 4.79 -2.77
C ARG A 490 23.65 5.85 -3.86
N THR A 491 24.49 6.89 -3.77
CA THR A 491 24.44 8.03 -4.68
C THR A 491 24.66 7.60 -6.14
N VAL A 492 25.72 6.86 -6.42
CA VAL A 492 26.02 6.44 -7.80
C VAL A 492 24.95 5.52 -8.39
N ALA A 493 24.39 4.62 -7.56
CA ALA A 493 23.35 3.70 -8.01
C ALA A 493 22.04 4.46 -8.32
N ILE A 494 21.64 5.36 -7.44
CA ILE A 494 20.40 6.14 -7.61
C ILE A 494 20.52 7.11 -8.78
N GLU A 495 21.64 7.83 -8.92
CA GLU A 495 21.88 8.72 -10.05
C GLU A 495 21.95 7.98 -11.38
N SER A 496 22.53 6.77 -11.42
CA SER A 496 22.59 6.00 -12.66
C SER A 496 21.24 5.43 -13.09
N TYR A 497 20.38 5.06 -12.14
CA TYR A 497 19.08 4.44 -12.42
C TYR A 497 17.97 5.48 -12.63
N TYR A 498 17.86 6.47 -11.75
CA TYR A 498 16.80 7.48 -11.77
C TYR A 498 17.26 8.87 -12.25
N GLY A 499 18.57 9.17 -12.27
CA GLY A 499 19.06 10.53 -12.49
C GLY A 499 18.59 11.47 -11.38
N GLU A 500 18.08 12.64 -11.76
CA GLU A 500 17.56 13.64 -10.83
C GLU A 500 16.15 13.32 -10.27
N ARG A 501 15.54 12.18 -10.67
CA ARG A 501 14.18 11.78 -10.30
C ARG A 501 14.08 10.96 -9.01
N ALA A 502 15.19 10.77 -8.35
CA ALA A 502 15.23 10.22 -7.01
C ALA A 502 16.34 10.88 -6.21
N SER A 503 16.21 10.87 -4.90
CA SER A 503 17.19 11.36 -3.95
C SER A 503 17.57 10.29 -2.95
N VAL A 504 18.83 10.31 -2.49
CA VAL A 504 19.26 9.48 -1.36
C VAL A 504 18.66 10.04 -0.08
N ILE A 505 18.07 9.16 0.72
CA ILE A 505 17.55 9.49 2.06
C ILE A 505 18.49 9.01 3.16
N ASN A 506 18.47 9.66 4.31
CA ASN A 506 19.37 9.35 5.44
C ASN A 506 18.64 8.85 6.69
N TYR A 507 17.32 8.79 6.63
CA TYR A 507 16.49 8.25 7.70
C TYR A 507 15.44 7.32 7.09
N PRO A 508 15.03 6.25 7.78
CA PRO A 508 13.99 5.33 7.32
C PRO A 508 12.60 5.95 7.47
N ILE A 509 12.35 6.96 6.67
CA ILE A 509 11.07 7.69 6.59
C ILE A 509 11.00 8.41 5.24
N SER A 510 9.79 8.51 4.67
CA SER A 510 9.58 9.31 3.47
C SER A 510 9.92 10.79 3.69
N ASN A 511 10.68 11.40 2.78
CA ASN A 511 10.99 12.83 2.83
C ASN A 511 9.74 13.73 2.71
N THR A 512 8.61 13.20 2.21
CA THR A 512 7.33 13.91 2.15
C THR A 512 6.65 13.99 3.51
N SER A 513 7.07 13.16 4.49
CA SER A 513 6.51 13.18 5.83
C SER A 513 6.85 14.47 6.57
N TRP A 514 5.87 15.04 7.27
CA TRP A 514 6.07 16.21 8.13
C TRP A 514 7.08 15.94 9.27
N ALA A 515 7.29 14.68 9.65
CA ALA A 515 8.25 14.27 10.68
C ALA A 515 9.65 14.01 10.14
N ALA A 516 9.84 13.98 8.82
CA ALA A 516 11.14 13.69 8.23
C ALA A 516 12.19 14.74 8.62
N PRO A 517 13.34 14.31 9.18
CA PRO A 517 14.44 15.23 9.47
C PRO A 517 14.98 15.84 8.18
N GLN A 518 15.15 17.16 8.19
CA GLN A 518 15.67 17.90 7.05
C GLN A 518 17.16 18.25 7.28
N ALA A 519 17.92 18.41 6.21
CA ALA A 519 19.37 18.71 6.29
C ALA A 519 19.69 19.99 7.10
N ALA A 520 18.73 20.92 7.16
CA ALA A 520 18.86 22.15 7.96
C ALA A 520 18.46 21.98 9.44
N ASP A 521 17.87 20.85 9.83
CA ASP A 521 17.41 20.63 11.20
C ASP A 521 18.59 20.39 12.14
N PRO A 522 18.55 20.92 13.37
CA PRO A 522 19.56 20.63 14.38
C PRO A 522 19.67 19.12 14.65
N GLY A 523 20.89 18.60 14.65
CA GLY A 523 21.14 17.18 14.91
C GLY A 523 20.87 16.26 13.71
N TYR A 524 20.65 16.80 12.49
CA TYR A 524 20.63 16.00 11.28
C TYR A 524 21.95 15.26 11.08
N LYS A 525 21.87 13.98 10.72
CA LYS A 525 23.04 13.14 10.45
C LYS A 525 22.89 12.46 9.08
N VAL A 526 24.00 12.36 8.36
CA VAL A 526 24.07 11.49 7.20
C VAL A 526 24.25 10.06 7.71
N ALA A 527 23.39 9.16 7.30
CA ALA A 527 23.41 7.77 7.77
C ALA A 527 24.72 7.09 7.38
N PHE A 528 25.31 6.37 8.33
CA PHE A 528 26.52 5.56 8.15
C PHE A 528 27.72 6.35 7.60
N SER A 529 27.90 7.59 8.07
CA SER A 529 28.99 8.49 7.65
C SER A 529 30.11 8.65 8.68
N VAL A 530 30.07 7.87 9.76
CA VAL A 530 31.13 7.85 10.81
C VAL A 530 31.68 6.45 11.00
N ASP A 531 32.95 6.36 11.47
CA ASP A 531 33.58 5.09 11.84
C ASP A 531 33.15 4.63 13.26
N ALA A 532 33.67 3.50 13.72
CA ALA A 532 33.34 2.94 15.04
C ALA A 532 33.79 3.83 16.23
N GLN A 533 34.64 4.81 16.00
CA GLN A 533 35.08 5.81 17.00
C GLN A 533 34.28 7.11 16.89
N GLY A 534 33.29 7.19 16.00
CA GLY A 534 32.45 8.39 15.77
C GLY A 534 33.14 9.49 14.95
N LYS A 535 34.22 9.16 14.23
CA LYS A 535 34.91 10.11 13.36
C LYS A 535 34.29 10.08 11.97
N ASP A 536 34.10 11.27 11.37
CA ASP A 536 33.61 11.41 10.01
C ASP A 536 34.49 10.64 9.00
N ILE A 537 33.86 9.83 8.18
CA ILE A 537 34.50 9.01 7.12
C ILE A 537 34.82 9.88 5.91
N TYR A 538 33.94 10.83 5.58
CA TYR A 538 33.98 11.56 4.31
C TYR A 538 34.36 13.02 4.51
N THR A 539 35.13 13.58 3.55
CA THR A 539 35.37 15.00 3.40
C THR A 539 34.83 15.48 2.04
N SER A 540 34.59 16.78 1.91
CA SER A 540 33.96 17.36 0.71
C SER A 540 34.85 17.32 -0.56
N ASP A 541 36.14 17.05 -0.41
CA ASP A 541 37.13 16.96 -1.49
C ASP A 541 37.43 15.55 -1.97
N MET A 542 36.83 14.52 -1.36
CA MET A 542 37.01 13.12 -1.77
C MET A 542 36.29 12.83 -3.10
N THR A 543 37.01 12.10 -3.98
CA THR A 543 36.38 11.45 -5.13
C THR A 543 35.54 10.24 -4.67
N ASP A 544 34.68 9.71 -5.54
CA ASP A 544 33.85 8.56 -5.18
C ASP A 544 34.69 7.33 -4.86
N GLU A 545 35.77 7.06 -5.59
CA GLU A 545 36.70 5.97 -5.29
C GLU A 545 37.36 6.14 -3.91
N GLN A 546 37.69 7.39 -3.51
CA GLN A 546 38.22 7.68 -2.18
C GLN A 546 37.15 7.46 -1.10
N LYS A 547 35.90 7.79 -1.37
CA LYS A 547 34.78 7.52 -0.44
C LYS A 547 34.57 6.01 -0.27
N TYR A 548 34.61 5.22 -1.36
CA TYR A 548 34.45 3.76 -1.30
C TYR A 548 35.56 3.13 -0.46
N GLU A 549 36.81 3.54 -0.67
CA GLU A 549 37.95 3.05 0.13
C GLU A 549 37.82 3.48 1.61
N ALA A 550 37.42 4.71 1.88
CA ALA A 550 37.22 5.20 3.24
C ALA A 550 36.10 4.43 3.96
N ALA A 551 35.02 4.10 3.26
CA ALA A 551 33.94 3.26 3.78
C ALA A 551 34.43 1.84 4.15
N LEU A 552 35.28 1.23 3.33
CA LEU A 552 35.89 -0.07 3.64
C LEU A 552 36.77 0.00 4.88
N GLN A 553 37.58 1.05 5.02
CA GLN A 553 38.42 1.23 6.21
C GLN A 553 37.55 1.45 7.47
N ALA A 554 36.46 2.20 7.36
CA ALA A 554 35.50 2.37 8.46
C ALA A 554 34.79 1.05 8.82
N ALA A 555 34.41 0.24 7.82
CA ALA A 555 33.81 -1.06 8.04
C ALA A 555 34.74 -2.00 8.82
N LEU A 556 36.04 -1.98 8.55
CA LEU A 556 37.02 -2.75 9.32
C LEU A 556 37.01 -2.36 10.80
N THR A 557 36.89 -1.06 11.13
CA THR A 557 36.80 -0.63 12.54
C THR A 557 35.50 -1.10 13.21
N PHE A 558 34.41 -1.21 12.48
CA PHE A 558 33.17 -1.79 12.98
C PHE A 558 33.26 -3.31 13.15
N PHE A 559 33.90 -4.03 12.24
CA PHE A 559 34.14 -5.46 12.42
C PHE A 559 35.04 -5.73 13.64
N GLU A 560 36.08 -4.91 13.89
CA GLU A 560 36.88 -5.00 15.10
C GLU A 560 36.04 -4.75 16.36
N ALA A 561 35.15 -3.72 16.34
CA ALA A 561 34.26 -3.42 17.46
C ALA A 561 33.20 -4.53 17.68
N ALA A 562 32.84 -5.28 16.64
CA ALA A 562 31.99 -6.48 16.72
C ALA A 562 32.74 -7.71 17.28
N GLY A 563 34.03 -7.63 17.48
CA GLY A 563 34.84 -8.76 17.97
C GLY A 563 35.54 -9.59 16.88
N CYS A 564 35.46 -9.20 15.62
CA CYS A 564 36.18 -9.84 14.53
C CYS A 564 37.68 -9.55 14.64
N LYS A 565 38.51 -10.49 14.21
CA LYS A 565 39.93 -10.24 14.08
C LYS A 565 40.24 -9.66 12.70
N VAL A 566 40.96 -8.52 12.69
CA VAL A 566 41.42 -7.85 11.47
C VAL A 566 42.94 -7.89 11.40
N GLU A 567 43.46 -8.39 10.28
CA GLU A 567 44.92 -8.46 10.02
C GLU A 567 45.24 -8.01 8.59
N ASN A 568 46.17 -7.10 8.44
CA ASN A 568 46.61 -6.60 7.13
C ASN A 568 45.45 -6.03 6.28
N GLY A 569 44.51 -5.35 6.91
CA GLY A 569 43.34 -4.75 6.26
C GLY A 569 42.28 -5.78 5.81
N LYS A 570 42.26 -6.97 6.42
CA LYS A 570 41.28 -8.01 6.14
C LYS A 570 40.69 -8.58 7.42
N VAL A 571 39.42 -8.92 7.39
CA VAL A 571 38.76 -9.73 8.40
C VAL A 571 39.24 -11.19 8.23
N VAL A 572 39.83 -11.75 9.29
CA VAL A 572 40.40 -13.10 9.28
C VAL A 572 39.70 -14.05 10.26
N SER A 573 38.81 -13.56 11.10
CA SER A 573 37.86 -14.37 11.86
C SER A 573 36.52 -13.64 12.05
N ASN A 574 35.45 -14.41 12.18
CA ASN A 574 34.12 -13.89 12.61
C ASN A 574 34.18 -13.46 14.09
N PRO A 575 33.12 -12.87 14.63
CA PRO A 575 33.08 -12.42 16.04
C PRO A 575 33.32 -13.53 17.06
N GLU A 576 33.01 -14.78 16.72
CA GLU A 576 33.23 -15.95 17.58
C GLU A 576 34.63 -16.51 17.52
N GLY A 577 35.51 -15.89 16.72
CA GLY A 577 36.91 -16.31 16.55
C GLY A 577 37.13 -17.44 15.52
N GLY A 578 36.09 -17.80 14.77
CA GLY A 578 36.07 -18.82 13.72
C GLY A 578 36.00 -18.25 12.31
N MET A 579 35.58 -19.11 11.40
CA MET A 579 35.25 -18.77 10.02
C MET A 579 33.87 -19.35 9.69
N ASP A 580 33.03 -18.59 8.95
CA ASP A 580 31.69 -19.05 8.53
C ASP A 580 31.83 -20.18 7.48
N THR A 581 32.81 -20.06 6.58
CA THR A 581 33.09 -21.07 5.56
C THR A 581 34.59 -21.38 5.48
N ALA A 582 34.95 -22.38 4.69
CA ALA A 582 36.36 -22.74 4.48
C ALA A 582 37.21 -21.60 3.89
N ASN A 583 36.60 -20.63 3.23
CA ASN A 583 37.26 -19.56 2.48
C ASN A 583 37.08 -18.18 3.10
N TYR A 584 35.99 -17.96 3.85
CA TYR A 584 35.60 -16.64 4.34
C TYR A 584 35.38 -16.62 5.85
N ALA A 585 35.93 -15.61 6.48
CA ALA A 585 35.70 -15.36 7.90
C ALA A 585 34.21 -15.01 8.17
N ILE A 586 33.61 -14.27 7.25
CA ILE A 586 32.19 -13.87 7.27
C ILE A 586 31.58 -14.13 5.89
N GLU A 587 30.45 -14.82 5.86
CA GLU A 587 29.60 -15.00 4.68
C GLU A 587 28.15 -14.66 5.04
N ARG A 588 27.51 -13.78 4.26
CA ARG A 588 26.12 -13.35 4.45
C ARG A 588 25.42 -13.28 3.11
N GLU A 589 24.09 -13.35 3.12
CA GLU A 589 23.26 -13.27 1.93
C GLU A 589 22.35 -12.05 1.94
N ALA A 590 22.22 -11.40 0.78
CA ALA A 590 21.27 -10.32 0.54
C ALA A 590 20.32 -10.73 -0.57
N LEU A 591 19.02 -10.72 -0.28
CA LEU A 591 17.95 -11.06 -1.20
C LEU A 591 17.40 -9.80 -1.85
N ILE A 592 17.14 -9.83 -3.15
CA ILE A 592 16.53 -8.73 -3.88
C ILE A 592 15.60 -9.24 -4.97
N PRO A 593 14.34 -8.76 -5.06
CA PRO A 593 13.44 -9.09 -6.15
C PRO A 593 13.68 -8.11 -7.33
N ALA A 594 14.70 -8.38 -8.16
CA ALA A 594 15.05 -7.60 -9.34
C ALA A 594 14.78 -8.38 -10.64
N ASP A 595 13.72 -9.18 -10.65
CA ASP A 595 13.21 -10.00 -11.76
C ASP A 595 14.24 -11.03 -12.30
N GLY A 596 15.23 -11.41 -11.51
CA GLY A 596 16.34 -12.27 -11.95
C GLY A 596 17.20 -11.64 -13.06
N LYS A 597 17.07 -10.30 -13.28
CA LYS A 597 17.76 -9.54 -14.34
C LYS A 597 18.60 -8.40 -13.81
N GLY A 598 18.56 -8.16 -12.49
CA GLY A 598 19.25 -7.04 -11.86
C GLY A 598 18.66 -5.67 -12.18
N ASP A 599 17.42 -5.59 -12.61
CA ASP A 599 16.77 -4.32 -12.97
C ASP A 599 16.18 -3.60 -11.74
N HIS A 600 17.07 -3.23 -10.82
CA HIS A 600 16.72 -2.48 -9.62
C HIS A 600 17.92 -1.65 -9.13
N PRO A 601 17.77 -0.41 -8.66
CA PRO A 601 18.90 0.40 -8.18
C PRO A 601 19.61 -0.24 -6.99
N SER A 602 18.91 -0.88 -6.07
CA SER A 602 19.51 -1.57 -4.93
C SER A 602 20.33 -2.80 -5.35
N PHE A 603 20.06 -3.41 -6.50
CA PHE A 603 20.89 -4.49 -7.03
C PHE A 603 22.32 -4.02 -7.33
N MET A 604 22.47 -2.83 -7.91
CA MET A 604 23.76 -2.20 -8.11
C MET A 604 24.47 -1.94 -6.78
N ILE A 605 23.75 -1.41 -5.77
CA ILE A 605 24.33 -1.16 -4.44
C ILE A 605 24.86 -2.45 -3.83
N LEU A 606 24.05 -3.51 -3.82
CA LEU A 606 24.40 -4.81 -3.25
C LEU A 606 25.59 -5.45 -3.98
N THR A 607 25.59 -5.42 -5.31
CA THR A 607 26.66 -6.04 -6.11
C THR A 607 28.00 -5.30 -6.01
N GLU A 608 27.99 -3.96 -5.96
CA GLU A 608 29.21 -3.17 -5.78
C GLU A 608 29.74 -3.29 -4.33
N ALA A 609 28.84 -3.29 -3.33
CA ALA A 609 29.21 -3.56 -1.95
C ALA A 609 29.80 -4.97 -1.76
N SER A 610 29.21 -6.00 -2.41
CA SER A 610 29.76 -7.37 -2.42
C SER A 610 31.21 -7.41 -2.92
N LYS A 611 31.46 -6.80 -4.10
CA LYS A 611 32.83 -6.72 -4.67
C LYS A 611 33.78 -5.94 -3.76
N ALA A 612 33.32 -4.95 -3.04
CA ALA A 612 34.13 -4.16 -2.13
C ALA A 612 34.46 -4.96 -0.84
N LEU A 613 33.45 -5.60 -0.24
CA LEU A 613 33.60 -6.45 0.95
C LEU A 613 34.55 -7.64 0.72
N GLU A 614 34.55 -8.23 -0.47
CA GLU A 614 35.49 -9.30 -0.88
C GLU A 614 36.95 -8.87 -0.71
N LYS A 615 37.27 -7.60 -0.97
CA LYS A 615 38.64 -7.07 -0.81
C LYS A 615 39.13 -7.14 0.64
N ILE A 616 38.24 -7.05 1.58
CA ILE A 616 38.52 -7.10 3.03
C ILE A 616 38.19 -8.45 3.65
N GLY A 617 37.95 -9.50 2.85
CA GLY A 617 37.78 -10.90 3.32
C GLY A 617 36.35 -11.21 3.84
N VAL A 618 35.36 -10.41 3.48
CA VAL A 618 33.95 -10.65 3.78
C VAL A 618 33.20 -10.97 2.50
N HIS A 619 32.45 -12.05 2.48
CA HIS A 619 31.67 -12.52 1.34
C HIS A 619 30.20 -12.14 1.53
N LEU A 620 29.67 -11.32 0.62
CA LEU A 620 28.26 -10.99 0.53
C LEU A 620 27.71 -11.62 -0.75
N ILE A 621 26.88 -12.65 -0.59
CA ILE A 621 26.13 -13.28 -1.67
C ILE A 621 24.95 -12.37 -2.01
N VAL A 622 24.75 -12.08 -3.29
CA VAL A 622 23.59 -11.29 -3.76
C VAL A 622 22.72 -12.21 -4.60
N THR A 623 21.56 -12.55 -4.08
CA THR A 623 20.58 -13.43 -4.72
C THR A 623 19.44 -12.60 -5.30
N ASP A 624 19.39 -12.55 -6.63
CA ASP A 624 18.32 -11.88 -7.37
C ASP A 624 17.16 -12.84 -7.60
N LEU A 625 16.06 -12.56 -6.92
CA LEU A 625 14.83 -13.37 -6.97
C LEU A 625 13.97 -12.94 -8.16
N SER A 626 13.52 -13.93 -8.93
CA SER A 626 12.53 -13.70 -10.00
C SER A 626 11.10 -13.57 -9.46
N ASP A 627 10.89 -13.93 -8.19
CA ASP A 627 9.60 -13.92 -7.50
C ASP A 627 9.72 -13.23 -6.14
N SER A 628 8.94 -12.19 -5.94
CA SER A 628 8.90 -11.43 -4.68
C SER A 628 8.29 -12.24 -3.52
N THR A 629 7.48 -13.25 -3.78
CA THR A 629 6.89 -14.12 -2.75
C THR A 629 8.00 -14.83 -1.97
N GLN A 630 9.00 -15.34 -2.68
CA GLN A 630 10.13 -16.03 -2.05
C GLN A 630 10.92 -15.11 -1.09
N LEU A 631 10.97 -13.81 -1.37
CA LEU A 631 11.57 -12.83 -0.46
C LEU A 631 10.83 -12.82 0.88
N TRP A 632 9.50 -12.66 0.82
CA TRP A 632 8.66 -12.56 2.00
C TRP A 632 8.64 -13.85 2.81
N ASP A 633 8.55 -15.00 2.14
CA ASP A 633 8.61 -16.31 2.79
C ASP A 633 9.92 -16.52 3.57
N THR A 634 11.05 -16.06 3.00
CA THR A 634 12.35 -16.17 3.65
C THR A 634 12.49 -15.23 4.85
N ILE A 635 11.98 -14.00 4.73
CA ILE A 635 11.93 -13.04 5.84
C ILE A 635 11.04 -13.58 6.96
N GLU A 636 9.86 -14.09 6.62
CA GLU A 636 8.87 -14.60 7.56
C GLU A 636 9.29 -15.90 8.25
N ALA A 637 10.19 -16.65 7.63
CA ALA A 637 10.83 -17.83 8.22
C ALA A 637 12.02 -17.48 9.10
N ASP A 638 12.35 -16.19 9.29
CA ASP A 638 13.51 -15.70 10.04
C ASP A 638 14.85 -16.25 9.51
N GLN A 639 14.94 -16.32 8.17
CA GLN A 639 16.11 -16.88 7.46
C GLN A 639 16.86 -15.83 6.62
N ALA A 640 16.33 -14.64 6.45
CA ALA A 640 16.97 -13.58 5.68
C ALA A 640 18.02 -12.86 6.54
N ASP A 641 19.27 -12.73 6.03
CA ASP A 641 20.26 -11.83 6.63
C ASP A 641 19.98 -10.38 6.24
N MET A 642 19.94 -10.13 4.92
CA MET A 642 19.66 -8.81 4.34
C MET A 642 18.66 -8.95 3.20
N PHE A 643 17.89 -7.89 2.98
CA PHE A 643 16.90 -7.86 1.90
C PHE A 643 16.67 -6.44 1.39
N ALA A 644 16.39 -6.28 0.11
CA ALA A 644 15.99 -5.00 -0.48
C ALA A 644 14.50 -4.96 -0.66
N ALA A 645 13.86 -3.90 -0.15
CA ALA A 645 12.42 -3.69 -0.24
C ALA A 645 12.06 -2.19 -0.28
N ALA A 646 10.77 -1.89 -0.32
CA ALA A 646 10.25 -0.54 -0.23
C ALA A 646 9.00 -0.50 0.65
N TRP A 647 8.87 0.58 1.43
CA TRP A 647 7.66 0.89 2.18
C TRP A 647 6.74 1.81 1.38
N GLY A 648 5.43 1.53 1.43
CA GLY A 648 4.41 2.53 1.18
C GLY A 648 4.13 3.25 2.50
N ALA A 649 4.32 4.57 2.54
CA ALA A 649 4.10 5.34 3.75
C ALA A 649 2.67 5.88 3.84
N THR A 650 2.22 6.23 5.04
CA THR A 650 0.96 6.89 5.34
C THR A 650 1.19 8.37 5.66
N VAL A 651 0.11 9.17 5.73
CA VAL A 651 0.18 10.59 6.10
C VAL A 651 0.75 10.76 7.51
N ASP A 652 0.25 9.96 8.47
CA ASP A 652 0.82 9.92 9.80
C ASP A 652 2.04 8.99 9.81
N PRO A 653 3.21 9.46 10.28
CA PRO A 653 4.43 8.67 10.32
C PRO A 653 4.50 7.73 11.52
N ASP A 654 3.39 7.18 11.96
CA ASP A 654 3.32 6.24 13.09
C ASP A 654 4.22 5.03 12.84
N MET A 655 5.11 4.76 13.78
CA MET A 655 6.11 3.69 13.71
C MET A 655 5.69 2.42 14.46
N TYR A 656 4.48 2.39 15.01
CA TYR A 656 4.02 1.32 15.89
C TYR A 656 3.98 -0.03 15.17
N GLN A 657 3.39 -0.08 13.98
CA GLN A 657 3.27 -1.32 13.21
C GLN A 657 4.63 -1.91 12.83
N ILE A 658 5.60 -1.05 12.49
CA ILE A 658 6.87 -1.49 11.89
C ILE A 658 7.91 -1.82 12.95
N TYR A 659 8.04 -1.02 14.00
CA TYR A 659 9.19 -1.09 14.91
C TYR A 659 8.83 -1.37 16.38
N PHE A 660 7.55 -1.35 16.77
CA PHE A 660 7.18 -1.67 18.15
C PHE A 660 7.29 -3.17 18.42
N SER A 661 8.20 -3.58 19.30
CA SER A 661 8.48 -5.01 19.55
C SER A 661 7.34 -5.77 20.24
N GLY A 662 6.34 -5.07 20.81
CA GLY A 662 5.12 -5.66 21.32
C GLY A 662 4.10 -6.07 20.25
N MET A 663 4.33 -5.65 18.99
CA MET A 663 3.61 -6.08 17.80
C MET A 663 4.47 -7.05 17.00
N ASP A 664 5.07 -8.02 17.67
CA ASP A 664 5.88 -9.04 17.03
C ASP A 664 4.99 -10.06 16.30
N GLY A 665 5.44 -10.41 15.11
CA GLY A 665 4.82 -11.44 14.27
C GLY A 665 3.57 -11.01 13.53
N LYS A 666 3.30 -11.73 12.45
CA LYS A 666 2.19 -11.55 11.51
C LYS A 666 0.82 -11.62 12.18
N ALA A 667 0.65 -12.55 13.14
CA ALA A 667 -0.62 -12.78 13.82
C ALA A 667 -1.11 -11.54 14.60
N ALA A 668 -0.19 -10.66 15.01
CA ALA A 668 -0.51 -9.40 15.68
C ALA A 668 -0.68 -8.22 14.68
N GLY A 669 -0.46 -8.44 13.37
CA GLY A 669 -0.50 -7.40 12.33
C GLY A 669 0.70 -6.46 12.35
N GLY A 670 1.79 -6.81 13.06
CA GLY A 670 3.03 -6.06 13.10
C GLY A 670 4.00 -6.52 12.01
N SER A 671 4.97 -5.65 11.68
CA SER A 671 6.04 -5.94 10.72
C SER A 671 7.43 -5.97 11.36
N ASN A 672 7.52 -5.92 12.70
CA ASN A 672 8.80 -5.90 13.39
C ASN A 672 9.62 -7.19 13.19
N TYR A 673 8.96 -8.32 12.89
CA TYR A 673 9.61 -9.59 12.54
C TYR A 673 10.58 -9.49 11.36
N MET A 674 10.46 -8.44 10.52
CA MET A 674 11.39 -8.20 9.41
C MET A 674 12.76 -7.73 9.89
N TYR A 675 12.80 -7.09 11.06
CA TYR A 675 14.00 -6.45 11.62
C TYR A 675 14.43 -7.02 12.96
N ASP A 676 13.50 -7.57 13.73
CA ASP A 676 13.69 -8.10 15.09
C ASP A 676 14.32 -7.07 16.04
N ILE A 677 13.95 -5.79 15.88
CA ILE A 677 14.39 -4.74 16.79
C ILE A 677 13.60 -4.81 18.09
N ASN A 678 14.30 -4.93 19.21
CA ASN A 678 13.71 -4.92 20.54
C ASN A 678 14.46 -3.92 21.43
N ASP A 679 13.98 -2.68 21.45
CA ASP A 679 14.57 -1.57 22.17
C ASP A 679 13.52 -0.89 23.07
N ALA A 680 13.73 -0.90 24.37
CA ALA A 680 12.76 -0.39 25.33
C ALA A 680 12.55 1.14 25.21
N GLU A 681 13.60 1.89 24.84
CA GLU A 681 13.51 3.34 24.64
C GLU A 681 12.72 3.64 23.36
N LEU A 682 13.01 2.93 22.27
CA LEU A 682 12.25 3.06 21.02
C LEU A 682 10.76 2.74 21.24
N ASN A 683 10.46 1.64 21.92
CA ASN A 683 9.09 1.27 22.24
C ASN A 683 8.35 2.36 23.02
N GLN A 684 8.99 2.95 24.02
CA GLN A 684 8.37 4.02 24.80
C GLN A 684 8.16 5.30 23.96
N LEU A 685 9.15 5.70 23.16
CA LEU A 685 9.04 6.87 22.27
C LEU A 685 7.90 6.71 21.25
N ILE A 686 7.72 5.53 20.69
CA ILE A 686 6.61 5.21 19.78
C ILE A 686 5.26 5.39 20.48
N LEU A 687 5.12 4.83 21.68
CA LEU A 687 3.87 4.96 22.46
C LEU A 687 3.60 6.42 22.86
N ASP A 688 4.63 7.16 23.28
CA ASP A 688 4.50 8.58 23.64
C ASP A 688 4.10 9.42 22.42
N ALA A 689 4.60 9.09 21.22
CA ALA A 689 4.24 9.78 19.99
C ALA A 689 2.77 9.54 19.62
N ARG A 690 2.24 8.33 19.82
CA ARG A 690 0.82 8.03 19.61
C ARG A 690 -0.09 8.69 20.63
N ALA A 691 0.40 8.90 21.85
CA ALA A 691 -0.35 9.48 22.96
C ALA A 691 -0.36 11.03 22.96
N SER A 692 0.04 11.68 21.88
CA SER A 692 0.07 13.15 21.80
C SER A 692 -0.52 13.66 20.49
N LEU A 693 -1.32 14.72 20.55
CA LEU A 693 -1.83 15.47 19.38
C LEU A 693 -0.90 16.63 18.97
N ASP A 694 0.12 16.94 19.76
CA ASP A 694 1.11 17.99 19.42
C ASP A 694 2.08 17.49 18.36
N GLN A 695 1.88 17.90 17.12
CA GLN A 695 2.70 17.50 15.98
C GLN A 695 4.17 17.89 16.15
N SER A 696 4.48 19.04 16.77
CA SER A 696 5.85 19.49 17.01
C SER A 696 6.57 18.61 18.04
N TYR A 697 5.87 18.22 19.11
CA TYR A 697 6.38 17.28 20.09
C TYR A 697 6.59 15.90 19.48
N ARG A 698 5.61 15.38 18.74
CA ARG A 698 5.71 14.11 18.01
C ARG A 698 6.90 14.08 17.04
N LYS A 699 7.15 15.18 16.31
CA LYS A 699 8.32 15.31 15.42
C LYS A 699 9.64 15.10 16.17
N THR A 700 9.76 15.60 17.39
CA THR A 700 10.98 15.40 18.21
C THR A 700 11.12 13.94 18.66
N LEU A 701 10.01 13.29 19.01
CA LEU A 701 10.00 11.86 19.38
C LEU A 701 10.37 10.98 18.19
N TYR A 702 9.77 11.20 17.02
CA TYR A 702 10.10 10.46 15.81
C TYR A 702 11.56 10.65 15.38
N LYS A 703 12.13 11.85 15.57
CA LYS A 703 13.57 12.05 15.33
C LYS A 703 14.41 11.14 16.22
N SER A 704 14.04 10.99 17.49
CA SER A 704 14.71 10.08 18.43
C SER A 704 14.54 8.62 18.03
N CYS A 705 13.31 8.21 17.63
CA CYS A 705 13.06 6.88 17.09
C CYS A 705 13.95 6.57 15.89
N LEU A 706 14.02 7.49 14.93
CA LEU A 706 14.83 7.33 13.72
C LEU A 706 16.33 7.23 14.03
N ASP A 707 16.82 7.99 15.01
CA ASP A 707 18.22 7.89 15.45
C ASP A 707 18.52 6.50 16.05
N ILE A 708 17.60 5.93 16.83
CA ILE A 708 17.74 4.58 17.40
C ILE A 708 17.71 3.53 16.28
N ILE A 709 16.79 3.61 15.32
CA ILE A 709 16.67 2.64 14.22
C ILE A 709 17.95 2.64 13.37
N VAL A 710 18.49 3.84 13.05
CA VAL A 710 19.77 3.96 12.33
C VAL A 710 20.93 3.43 13.17
N ASP A 711 20.93 3.63 14.52
CA ASP A 711 21.95 3.09 15.42
C ASP A 711 21.91 1.55 15.48
N TRP A 712 20.73 0.96 15.45
CA TRP A 712 20.60 -0.51 15.36
C TRP A 712 21.08 -1.06 14.01
N ALA A 713 21.12 -0.22 12.97
CA ALA A 713 21.48 -0.59 11.61
C ALA A 713 20.67 -1.77 11.05
N VAL A 714 19.40 -1.83 11.42
CA VAL A 714 18.44 -2.84 10.88
C VAL A 714 17.85 -2.39 9.54
N GLU A 715 18.01 -1.12 9.20
CA GLU A 715 17.55 -0.55 7.93
C GLU A 715 18.56 0.46 7.40
N VAL A 716 19.04 0.24 6.19
CA VAL A 716 19.81 1.21 5.42
C VAL A 716 18.84 1.97 4.52
N PRO A 717 18.51 3.24 4.86
CA PRO A 717 17.65 4.06 4.01
C PRO A 717 18.37 4.33 2.68
N VAL A 718 17.71 4.09 1.54
CA VAL A 718 18.35 4.20 0.23
C VAL A 718 17.85 5.38 -0.56
N TYR A 719 16.57 5.39 -0.95
CA TYR A 719 16.07 6.42 -1.87
C TYR A 719 14.59 6.73 -1.69
N GLN A 720 14.26 7.94 -2.09
CA GLN A 720 12.90 8.34 -2.43
C GLN A 720 12.85 8.76 -3.89
N ARG A 721 11.93 8.16 -4.66
CA ARG A 721 11.76 8.44 -6.09
C ARG A 721 10.61 9.40 -6.34
N GLN A 722 10.54 9.92 -7.55
CA GLN A 722 9.39 10.62 -8.08
C GLN A 722 8.54 9.69 -8.94
N ASN A 723 7.23 9.89 -8.89
CA ASN A 723 6.29 9.36 -9.85
C ASN A 723 6.01 10.43 -10.92
N ALA A 724 5.65 10.00 -12.12
CA ALA A 724 5.24 10.90 -13.19
C ALA A 724 3.75 10.76 -13.48
N ILE A 725 3.12 11.90 -13.74
CA ILE A 725 1.82 11.97 -14.38
C ILE A 725 2.04 12.65 -15.72
N ILE A 726 1.70 11.99 -16.82
CA ILE A 726 1.86 12.54 -18.16
C ILE A 726 0.50 12.90 -18.77
N PHE A 727 0.47 14.05 -19.41
CA PHE A 727 -0.70 14.63 -20.04
C PHE A 727 -0.48 14.79 -21.54
N SER A 728 -1.47 14.49 -22.35
CA SER A 728 -1.47 14.88 -23.76
C SER A 728 -1.58 16.40 -23.87
N THR A 729 -0.48 17.08 -24.21
CA THR A 729 -0.42 18.55 -24.33
C THR A 729 -1.42 19.10 -25.38
N GLN A 730 -1.79 18.26 -26.36
CA GLN A 730 -2.72 18.66 -27.43
C GLN A 730 -4.19 18.51 -27.03
N ARG A 731 -4.49 17.64 -26.03
CA ARG A 731 -5.86 17.27 -25.66
C ARG A 731 -6.25 17.75 -24.27
N VAL A 732 -5.31 18.01 -23.39
CA VAL A 732 -5.54 18.53 -22.04
C VAL A 732 -5.16 19.99 -21.97
N ASN A 733 -6.06 20.83 -21.45
CA ASN A 733 -5.76 22.24 -21.21
C ASN A 733 -4.95 22.38 -19.91
N MET A 734 -3.64 22.44 -20.02
CA MET A 734 -2.73 22.49 -18.87
C MET A 734 -2.97 23.68 -17.93
N ASN A 735 -3.60 24.77 -18.42
CA ASN A 735 -3.98 25.88 -17.53
C ASN A 735 -5.14 25.55 -16.57
N THR A 736 -5.77 24.42 -16.74
CA THR A 736 -6.87 23.94 -15.88
C THR A 736 -6.47 22.77 -14.97
N VAL A 737 -5.23 22.29 -15.11
CA VAL A 737 -4.64 21.35 -14.15
C VAL A 737 -4.30 22.13 -12.88
N THR A 738 -4.64 21.56 -11.69
CA THR A 738 -4.30 22.25 -10.45
C THR A 738 -2.79 22.35 -10.30
N PRO A 739 -2.28 23.54 -9.92
CA PRO A 739 -0.85 23.65 -9.63
C PRO A 739 -0.49 22.93 -8.34
N ASP A 740 0.80 22.65 -8.17
CA ASP A 740 1.35 22.04 -6.95
C ASP A 740 0.66 20.70 -6.60
N ILE A 741 0.56 19.81 -7.56
CA ILE A 741 0.13 18.42 -7.33
C ILE A 741 1.11 17.77 -6.35
N THR A 742 0.55 17.06 -5.36
CA THR A 742 1.32 16.27 -4.39
C THR A 742 0.77 14.85 -4.31
N THR A 743 1.44 14.00 -3.56
CA THR A 743 0.96 12.65 -3.25
C THR A 743 -0.42 12.66 -2.58
N PHE A 744 -0.71 13.69 -1.78
CA PHE A 744 -1.97 13.81 -1.02
C PHE A 744 -3.04 14.63 -1.77
N TYR A 745 -2.64 15.40 -2.78
CA TYR A 745 -3.52 16.25 -3.57
C TYR A 745 -3.19 16.09 -5.05
N GLY A 746 -3.59 14.97 -5.61
CA GLY A 746 -3.31 14.59 -6.97
C GLY A 746 -4.31 15.15 -7.99
N TRP A 747 -4.17 14.75 -9.25
CA TRP A 747 -5.05 15.13 -10.35
C TRP A 747 -6.52 14.69 -10.12
N LEU A 748 -6.77 13.58 -9.41
CA LEU A 748 -8.13 13.15 -9.02
C LEU A 748 -8.81 14.19 -8.14
N SER A 749 -8.11 14.72 -7.13
CA SER A 749 -8.59 15.82 -6.31
C SER A 749 -8.77 17.08 -7.15
N ALA A 750 -7.89 17.29 -8.13
CA ALA A 750 -7.94 18.40 -9.07
C ALA A 750 -9.14 18.33 -10.02
N VAL A 751 -9.54 17.14 -10.47
CA VAL A 751 -10.75 16.96 -11.32
C VAL A 751 -12.00 17.33 -10.54
N SER A 752 -12.02 17.12 -9.24
CA SER A 752 -13.14 17.52 -8.38
C SER A 752 -13.21 19.02 -8.09
N TYR A 753 -12.07 19.71 -8.00
CA TYR A 753 -11.98 21.13 -7.62
C TYR A 753 -11.62 22.04 -8.78
N THR A 754 -10.77 21.63 -9.66
CA THR A 754 -10.28 22.38 -10.81
C THR A 754 -10.60 21.62 -12.08
N HIS A 755 -11.17 22.21 -12.95
CA HIS A 755 -11.79 21.82 -14.16
C HIS A 755 -10.76 21.48 -15.24
N LEU A 756 -10.22 20.27 -15.26
CA LEU A 756 -9.56 19.75 -16.44
C LEU A 756 -10.50 19.92 -17.63
N THR A 757 -10.13 20.70 -18.61
CA THR A 757 -10.91 20.87 -19.83
C THR A 757 -10.08 20.42 -21.03
N LEU A 758 -10.71 19.71 -21.95
CA LEU A 758 -10.15 19.50 -23.27
C LEU A 758 -10.06 20.83 -24.02
N PRO A 759 -9.06 21.09 -24.86
CA PRO A 759 -8.87 22.32 -25.58
C PRO A 759 -9.99 22.65 -26.55
#